data_69f18a43e65d70fe24239443e12b76fc
#
_entry.id   69f18a43e65d70fe24239443e12b76fc
#
_cell.length_a   1.000
_cell.length_b   1.000
_cell.length_c   1.000
_cell.angle_alpha   90.00
_cell.angle_beta   90.00
_cell.angle_gamma   90.00
#
_symmetry.space_group_name_H-M   'P 1'
#
loop_
_entity.id
_entity.type
_entity.pdbx_description
1 polymer ?
#
loop_
_entity_poly.entity_id
_entity_poly.type
_entity_poly.pdbx_seq_one_letter_code
_entity_poly.pdbx_strand_id
1 'polypeptide(L)'
;EEDKPVISFDTDASNSLASGDENSVSNPTITVKQDRRSIFASTIDYSANPSDGSASADDFTLSDGTAEIAALSTTTTIPLEIVSETKFESDETVVIKLNSSSVSSNTTASGSNMSHTYQINNDDTKPTLNFSAVNIGGGSASASSPSEEDGSAIITVSLSAISGVASSVTYTIASGSGASDADWTDATADYDSDASTNIITWAADETTVDKTIVVNFTDDNIDEADEIITVTLSGISGGAQSGSALVHTITLRDSDSAPVMQFTSSTMSVNENAANITIPLTLTHDGTNKQASDVGNAQLTWTINGLSTVTAHSSSTDYPNDITTATSGTVVINKGLTDGSIIIPLNDDAIDEWDETLIIDLSSPVNATASGNQSITVTINDGDDTAPTINFTTTALGSGTTETASSNATINFTDYISLNGKSGKDLWFSYTTEGGGAGTADANQDYTPITGTFKIAEDALTPSTTIPLNILSDDIDELDEQTVIITIDVLGADQNDDNSSYEATSNAESAIEGSMTFTYTIDDDDDLPNAFFKNVDGVDASESGSVSEDGTSKNIVVALSSGSERDITLYYSDAGTGDATSGSDYRAITAYSTLSISGAVGGAGDTEATITIPVTDDEVHENDQTVIINLLTTGAVTSDMS
;
A
#
# COMPACT_ATOMS: atom_id res chain seq x y z
N GLU A 1 95.94 80.23 -21.07
CA GLU A 1 95.36 78.88 -20.79
C GLU A 1 94.46 78.52 -21.94
N GLU A 2 94.86 77.47 -22.66
CA GLU A 2 94.04 76.96 -23.74
C GLU A 2 92.82 76.34 -23.12
N ASP A 3 91.63 76.62 -23.74
CA ASP A 3 90.36 76.05 -23.29
C ASP A 3 90.41 74.51 -23.49
N LYS A 4 90.35 73.78 -22.41
CA LYS A 4 90.29 72.29 -22.45
C LYS A 4 89.00 71.84 -23.10
N PRO A 5 89.02 70.77 -23.94
CA PRO A 5 87.77 70.22 -24.49
C PRO A 5 86.80 69.75 -23.38
N VAL A 6 85.49 69.95 -23.54
CA VAL A 6 84.41 69.51 -22.63
C VAL A 6 83.79 68.22 -23.14
N ILE A 7 83.84 67.16 -22.29
CA ILE A 7 83.34 65.85 -22.60
C ILE A 7 81.92 65.62 -22.02
N SER A 8 81.08 65.05 -22.77
CA SER A 8 79.68 64.70 -22.39
C SER A 8 79.12 63.56 -23.29
N PHE A 9 77.91 63.03 -22.96
CA PHE A 9 77.19 62.25 -23.92
C PHE A 9 76.73 63.10 -25.10
N ASP A 10 76.68 62.52 -26.28
CA ASP A 10 76.04 63.12 -27.41
C ASP A 10 74.51 63.05 -27.26
N THR A 11 73.83 64.18 -27.37
CA THR A 11 72.36 64.27 -27.26
C THR A 11 71.64 64.22 -28.60
N ASP A 12 72.38 64.08 -29.68
CA ASP A 12 71.78 63.90 -31.01
C ASP A 12 71.35 62.43 -31.15
N ALA A 13 70.05 62.20 -31.33
CA ALA A 13 69.45 60.91 -31.44
C ALA A 13 69.96 60.09 -32.64
N SER A 14 70.59 60.76 -33.62
CA SER A 14 71.27 60.08 -34.78
C SER A 14 72.64 59.49 -34.39
N ASN A 15 73.23 60.01 -33.33
CA ASN A 15 74.55 59.59 -32.83
C ASN A 15 74.50 58.81 -31.53
N SER A 16 73.38 58.87 -30.79
CA SER A 16 73.20 58.16 -29.51
C SER A 16 71.73 57.76 -29.40
N LEU A 17 71.46 56.48 -29.59
CA LEU A 17 70.11 55.94 -29.51
C LEU A 17 69.58 56.06 -28.10
N ALA A 18 68.29 56.39 -27.95
CA ALA A 18 67.59 56.50 -26.69
C ALA A 18 66.67 55.32 -26.39
N SER A 19 66.39 54.49 -27.38
CA SER A 19 65.61 53.27 -27.22
C SER A 19 65.84 52.30 -28.37
N GLY A 20 65.54 51.07 -28.13
CA GLY A 20 65.50 50.00 -29.13
C GLY A 20 64.80 48.75 -28.59
N ASP A 21 64.37 47.90 -29.53
CA ASP A 21 63.73 46.66 -29.19
C ASP A 21 64.77 45.66 -28.67
N GLU A 22 64.40 44.82 -27.74
CA GLU A 22 65.20 43.84 -27.05
C GLU A 22 65.85 42.86 -28.03
N ASN A 23 65.10 42.35 -29.03
CA ASN A 23 65.58 41.46 -30.05
C ASN A 23 66.28 42.18 -31.24
N SER A 24 66.72 43.40 -31.04
CA SER A 24 67.37 44.17 -32.07
C SER A 24 68.65 43.51 -32.55
N VAL A 25 68.82 43.37 -33.88
CA VAL A 25 69.94 42.66 -34.50
C VAL A 25 71.28 43.36 -34.30
N SER A 26 71.30 44.58 -33.82
CA SER A 26 72.49 45.36 -33.56
C SER A 26 72.45 46.06 -32.18
N ASN A 27 73.50 45.89 -31.43
CA ASN A 27 73.64 46.59 -30.15
C ASN A 27 73.58 48.10 -30.35
N PRO A 28 72.98 48.85 -29.41
CA PRO A 28 72.88 50.31 -29.52
C PRO A 28 74.23 50.98 -29.44
N THR A 29 74.36 52.03 -30.18
CA THR A 29 75.57 52.86 -30.14
C THR A 29 75.34 54.05 -29.23
N ILE A 30 76.07 54.09 -28.11
CA ILE A 30 76.02 55.20 -27.13
C ILE A 30 77.26 56.06 -27.33
N THR A 31 77.10 57.26 -27.79
CA THR A 31 78.23 58.15 -28.19
C THR A 31 78.59 59.11 -27.08
N VAL A 32 79.85 59.11 -26.73
CA VAL A 32 80.49 60.14 -25.91
C VAL A 32 81.16 61.10 -26.84
N LYS A 33 80.97 62.41 -26.66
CA LYS A 33 81.61 63.48 -27.49
C LYS A 33 82.34 64.48 -26.66
N GLN A 34 83.27 65.19 -27.36
CA GLN A 34 83.88 66.41 -26.83
C GLN A 34 83.57 67.58 -27.80
N ASP A 35 83.44 68.79 -27.21
CA ASP A 35 83.02 70.01 -27.95
C ASP A 35 84.01 70.50 -28.97
N ARG A 36 85.29 70.06 -28.87
CA ARG A 36 86.42 70.44 -29.80
C ARG A 36 87.45 69.33 -29.93
N ARG A 37 88.19 69.30 -31.00
CA ARG A 37 89.34 68.38 -31.14
C ARG A 37 90.47 68.76 -30.22
N SER A 38 91.18 67.75 -29.67
CA SER A 38 92.38 67.87 -28.84
C SER A 38 93.52 67.10 -29.52
N ILE A 39 94.78 67.60 -29.43
CA ILE A 39 95.95 66.85 -29.95
C ILE A 39 96.35 65.71 -28.99
N PHE A 40 95.73 65.66 -27.82
CA PHE A 40 95.85 64.58 -26.84
C PHE A 40 94.54 63.75 -26.79
N ALA A 41 94.69 62.48 -26.45
CA ALA A 41 93.48 61.64 -26.19
C ALA A 41 92.82 62.16 -24.92
N SER A 42 91.44 62.14 -24.97
CA SER A 42 90.60 62.49 -23.82
C SER A 42 89.95 61.23 -23.21
N THR A 43 90.02 61.03 -21.93
CA THR A 43 89.40 59.85 -21.31
C THR A 43 88.41 60.25 -20.19
N ILE A 44 87.39 59.48 -20.02
CA ILE A 44 86.40 59.54 -18.95
C ILE A 44 85.89 58.16 -18.62
N ASP A 45 85.78 57.82 -17.35
CA ASP A 45 85.25 56.55 -16.93
C ASP A 45 83.71 56.59 -17.01
N TYR A 46 83.12 55.46 -17.40
CA TYR A 46 81.70 55.25 -17.39
C TYR A 46 81.30 54.02 -16.61
N SER A 47 80.10 54.01 -16.12
CA SER A 47 79.49 52.88 -15.44
C SER A 47 77.98 52.84 -15.74
N ALA A 48 77.37 51.64 -15.70
CA ALA A 48 75.97 51.42 -15.62
C ALA A 48 75.63 50.55 -14.42
N ASN A 49 74.93 51.12 -13.47
CA ASN A 49 74.49 50.37 -12.31
C ASN A 49 73.00 50.00 -12.53
N PRO A 50 72.62 48.72 -12.50
CA PRO A 50 71.23 48.29 -12.61
C PRO A 50 70.25 48.99 -11.65
N SER A 51 70.75 49.44 -10.48
CA SER A 51 69.90 50.21 -9.52
C SER A 51 69.58 51.65 -9.95
N ASP A 52 70.22 52.20 -11.00
CA ASP A 52 69.97 53.52 -11.53
C ASP A 52 68.85 53.58 -12.58
N GLY A 53 68.58 52.44 -13.25
CA GLY A 53 67.48 52.22 -14.20
C GLY A 53 66.49 51.20 -13.65
N SER A 54 65.68 50.66 -14.53
CA SER A 54 64.74 49.55 -14.24
C SER A 54 65.23 48.21 -14.78
N ALA A 55 66.11 48.19 -15.76
CA ALA A 55 66.67 46.98 -16.34
C ALA A 55 67.57 46.25 -15.36
N SER A 56 67.46 44.93 -15.30
CA SER A 56 68.27 44.05 -14.45
C SER A 56 69.61 43.71 -15.09
N ALA A 57 70.42 42.94 -14.41
CA ALA A 57 71.69 42.45 -14.98
C ALA A 57 71.48 41.36 -16.05
N ASP A 58 70.27 40.84 -16.19
CA ASP A 58 69.92 39.83 -17.17
C ASP A 58 69.52 40.44 -18.53
N ASP A 59 69.18 41.75 -18.57
CA ASP A 59 68.65 42.47 -19.73
C ASP A 59 69.73 43.16 -20.54
N PHE A 60 70.89 43.43 -19.95
CA PHE A 60 72.01 44.06 -20.65
C PHE A 60 73.36 43.66 -20.06
N THR A 61 74.38 43.78 -20.91
CA THR A 61 75.77 43.65 -20.51
C THR A 61 76.49 44.97 -20.77
N LEU A 62 77.01 45.59 -19.71
CA LEU A 62 77.90 46.71 -19.76
C LEU A 62 78.82 46.68 -18.55
N SER A 63 80.11 46.40 -18.77
CA SER A 63 81.13 46.52 -17.68
C SER A 63 81.56 47.94 -17.58
N ASP A 64 81.81 48.34 -16.31
CA ASP A 64 82.52 49.64 -16.05
C ASP A 64 83.81 49.75 -16.86
N GLY A 65 84.00 50.86 -17.49
CA GLY A 65 85.13 51.10 -18.35
C GLY A 65 85.51 52.54 -18.54
N THR A 66 86.44 52.76 -19.43
CA THR A 66 86.95 54.11 -19.75
C THR A 66 86.62 54.37 -21.26
N ALA A 67 85.87 55.42 -21.54
CA ALA A 67 85.64 55.94 -22.87
C ALA A 67 86.83 56.84 -23.24
N GLU A 68 87.60 56.44 -24.28
CA GLU A 68 88.73 57.19 -24.83
C GLU A 68 88.35 57.80 -26.21
N ILE A 69 88.37 59.13 -26.27
CA ILE A 69 88.25 59.85 -27.53
C ILE A 69 89.72 60.06 -28.05
N ALA A 70 90.03 59.42 -29.09
CA ALA A 70 91.41 59.48 -29.65
C ALA A 70 91.81 60.89 -30.07
N ALA A 71 93.14 61.15 -30.06
CA ALA A 71 93.65 62.45 -30.47
C ALA A 71 93.11 62.83 -31.85
N LEU A 72 92.71 64.09 -32.06
CA LEU A 72 92.10 64.67 -33.20
C LEU A 72 90.73 64.15 -33.59
N SER A 73 90.10 63.24 -32.77
CA SER A 73 88.69 62.80 -32.89
C SER A 73 87.85 63.69 -32.01
N THR A 74 86.52 63.64 -32.24
CA THR A 74 85.52 64.32 -31.37
C THR A 74 84.55 63.39 -30.71
N THR A 75 84.56 62.08 -31.08
CA THR A 75 83.62 61.09 -30.55
C THR A 75 84.23 59.75 -30.27
N THR A 76 83.72 59.02 -29.36
CA THR A 76 83.93 57.57 -29.13
C THR A 76 82.57 56.93 -28.75
N THR A 77 82.49 55.61 -28.74
CA THR A 77 81.26 54.89 -28.40
C THR A 77 81.49 53.98 -27.21
N ILE A 78 80.47 53.83 -26.38
CA ILE A 78 80.36 52.86 -25.29
C ILE A 78 79.60 51.63 -25.84
N PRO A 79 80.16 50.43 -25.73
CA PRO A 79 79.48 49.21 -26.17
C PRO A 79 78.44 48.74 -25.14
N LEU A 80 77.18 49.07 -25.32
CA LEU A 80 76.06 48.53 -24.59
C LEU A 80 75.55 47.31 -25.33
N GLU A 81 75.47 46.15 -24.71
CA GLU A 81 74.92 44.94 -25.30
C GLU A 81 73.58 44.65 -24.62
N ILE A 82 72.54 44.53 -25.41
CA ILE A 82 71.20 44.13 -24.96
C ILE A 82 71.13 42.62 -25.04
N VAL A 83 70.64 42.00 -23.98
CA VAL A 83 70.41 40.54 -23.90
C VAL A 83 69.02 40.28 -24.40
N SER A 84 68.93 39.56 -25.49
CA SER A 84 67.65 39.11 -26.05
C SER A 84 67.15 37.87 -25.35
N GLU A 85 65.91 37.85 -24.96
CA GLU A 85 65.23 36.72 -24.34
C GLU A 85 63.80 36.55 -24.94
N THR A 86 62.88 35.80 -24.32
CA THR A 86 61.51 35.54 -24.85
C THR A 86 60.45 35.77 -23.77
N LYS A 87 60.79 36.40 -22.69
CA LYS A 87 59.93 36.64 -21.55
C LYS A 87 59.25 38.02 -21.68
N PHE A 88 57.92 38.03 -21.67
CA PHE A 88 57.23 39.32 -21.68
C PHE A 88 57.52 40.14 -20.41
N GLU A 89 58.03 41.32 -20.62
CA GLU A 89 58.37 42.28 -19.56
C GLU A 89 57.77 43.66 -19.82
N SER A 90 57.96 44.57 -18.91
CA SER A 90 57.70 46.00 -19.17
C SER A 90 58.91 46.62 -19.84
N ASP A 91 58.72 47.68 -20.64
CA ASP A 91 59.83 48.50 -21.13
C ASP A 91 60.73 48.91 -19.97
N GLU A 92 62.02 48.74 -20.15
CA GLU A 92 63.02 48.95 -19.12
C GLU A 92 64.03 50.06 -19.46
N THR A 93 64.81 50.49 -18.52
CA THR A 93 65.82 51.54 -18.76
C THR A 93 67.18 51.18 -18.20
N VAL A 94 68.20 51.40 -18.99
CA VAL A 94 69.59 51.37 -18.59
C VAL A 94 70.10 52.78 -18.46
N VAL A 95 70.63 53.17 -17.31
CA VAL A 95 71.22 54.49 -17.08
C VAL A 95 72.72 54.41 -17.03
N ILE A 96 73.39 54.97 -18.03
CA ILE A 96 74.87 55.04 -18.15
C ILE A 96 75.30 56.39 -17.66
N LYS A 97 76.31 56.45 -16.72
CA LYS A 97 76.83 57.66 -16.17
C LYS A 97 78.33 57.83 -16.49
N LEU A 98 78.73 59.05 -16.82
CA LEU A 98 80.10 59.43 -16.95
C LEU A 98 80.58 59.98 -15.61
N ASN A 99 81.78 59.55 -15.17
CA ASN A 99 82.34 59.98 -13.91
C ASN A 99 83.10 61.28 -14.10
N SER A 100 82.53 62.37 -13.74
CA SER A 100 83.15 63.73 -13.86
C SER A 100 84.49 63.89 -13.13
N SER A 101 84.82 63.06 -12.13
CA SER A 101 86.06 63.09 -11.41
C SER A 101 87.20 62.26 -12.06
N SER A 102 86.91 61.47 -13.06
CA SER A 102 87.84 60.58 -13.73
C SER A 102 88.33 61.12 -15.10
N VAL A 103 87.98 62.34 -15.45
CA VAL A 103 88.40 62.94 -16.75
C VAL A 103 89.92 63.11 -16.76
N SER A 104 90.56 62.91 -17.92
CA SER A 104 91.95 63.17 -18.14
C SER A 104 92.34 64.62 -17.87
N SER A 105 93.54 64.88 -17.46
CA SER A 105 94.00 66.22 -16.99
C SER A 105 93.95 67.32 -18.08
N ASN A 106 93.90 66.95 -19.31
CA ASN A 106 93.77 67.81 -20.52
C ASN A 106 92.31 68.05 -20.95
N THR A 107 91.28 67.53 -20.19
CA THR A 107 89.88 67.58 -20.49
C THR A 107 89.07 68.10 -19.33
N THR A 108 87.86 68.57 -19.55
CA THR A 108 86.92 69.01 -18.51
C THR A 108 85.60 68.21 -18.71
N ALA A 109 85.01 67.76 -17.60
CA ALA A 109 83.64 67.15 -17.69
C ALA A 109 82.59 68.24 -17.91
N SER A 110 81.57 67.98 -18.69
CA SER A 110 80.45 68.85 -18.80
C SER A 110 79.67 68.96 -17.47
N GLY A 111 79.11 70.15 -17.17
CA GLY A 111 78.16 70.26 -16.05
C GLY A 111 76.75 69.69 -16.36
N SER A 112 76.57 69.29 -17.61
CA SER A 112 75.29 68.71 -18.08
C SER A 112 75.57 67.50 -19.01
N ASN A 113 74.55 66.69 -19.30
CA ASN A 113 74.64 65.51 -20.19
C ASN A 113 75.72 64.48 -19.72
N MET A 114 75.83 64.24 -18.46
CA MET A 114 76.70 63.26 -17.83
C MET A 114 75.98 61.92 -17.56
N SER A 115 74.74 61.83 -17.90
CA SER A 115 73.88 60.61 -17.83
C SER A 115 73.18 60.44 -19.14
N HIS A 116 73.13 59.21 -19.64
CA HIS A 116 72.38 58.77 -20.79
C HIS A 116 71.46 57.65 -20.34
N THR A 117 70.16 57.75 -20.69
CA THR A 117 69.15 56.73 -20.46
C THR A 117 68.84 56.04 -21.79
N TYR A 118 69.03 54.74 -21.81
CA TYR A 118 68.60 53.92 -22.95
C TYR A 118 67.38 53.13 -22.48
N GLN A 119 66.30 53.14 -23.29
CA GLN A 119 65.08 52.34 -23.02
C GLN A 119 65.16 51.04 -23.85
N ILE A 120 65.04 49.91 -23.18
CA ILE A 120 64.86 48.61 -23.78
C ILE A 120 63.37 48.44 -23.93
N ASN A 121 62.87 48.32 -25.19
CA ASN A 121 61.47 48.09 -25.43
C ASN A 121 61.22 46.60 -25.48
N ASN A 122 60.29 46.10 -24.66
CA ASN A 122 59.82 44.73 -24.75
C ASN A 122 59.12 44.50 -26.08
N ASP A 123 59.51 43.47 -26.85
CA ASP A 123 58.88 43.07 -28.10
C ASP A 123 58.30 41.64 -28.05
N ASP A 124 58.31 41.05 -26.87
CA ASP A 124 57.71 39.75 -26.63
C ASP A 124 56.20 39.81 -26.40
N THR A 125 55.57 38.72 -26.82
CA THR A 125 54.11 38.59 -26.69
C THR A 125 53.75 38.12 -25.27
N LYS A 126 52.71 38.73 -24.71
CA LYS A 126 52.14 38.26 -23.43
C LYS A 126 51.82 36.78 -23.50
N PRO A 127 52.23 36.01 -22.48
CA PRO A 127 51.78 34.62 -22.37
C PRO A 127 50.28 34.53 -22.31
N THR A 128 49.73 33.50 -22.91
CA THR A 128 48.31 33.22 -22.89
C THR A 128 47.92 32.47 -21.63
N LEU A 129 46.75 32.83 -21.09
CA LEU A 129 46.17 32.20 -19.90
C LEU A 129 44.97 31.35 -20.31
N ASN A 130 44.99 30.09 -19.96
CA ASN A 130 43.98 29.09 -20.34
C ASN A 130 43.73 28.09 -19.20
N PHE A 131 42.59 27.45 -19.24
CA PHE A 131 42.50 26.12 -18.66
C PHE A 131 43.40 25.15 -19.43
N SER A 132 44.15 24.30 -18.74
CA SER A 132 45.11 23.38 -19.39
C SER A 132 44.75 21.91 -19.25
N ALA A 133 44.34 21.47 -18.06
CA ALA A 133 44.00 20.09 -17.76
C ALA A 133 43.05 19.99 -16.55
N VAL A 134 42.48 18.82 -16.39
CA VAL A 134 41.68 18.45 -15.21
C VAL A 134 42.26 17.15 -14.66
N ASN A 135 42.43 17.07 -13.35
CA ASN A 135 43.08 15.92 -12.71
C ASN A 135 42.11 14.81 -12.33
N ILE A 136 40.79 15.08 -12.28
CA ILE A 136 39.76 14.12 -11.88
C ILE A 136 38.64 14.12 -12.93
N GLY A 137 38.10 12.94 -13.23
CA GLY A 137 37.02 12.75 -14.18
C GLY A 137 37.43 12.62 -15.64
N GLY A 138 38.74 12.54 -15.94
CA GLY A 138 39.23 12.22 -17.29
C GLY A 138 38.92 13.27 -18.38
N GLY A 139 38.98 14.55 -18.03
CA GLY A 139 38.52 15.63 -18.87
C GLY A 139 39.60 16.28 -19.76
N SER A 140 39.18 17.28 -20.56
CA SER A 140 39.98 18.17 -21.38
C SER A 140 40.04 19.57 -20.77
N ALA A 141 40.80 20.50 -21.36
CA ALA A 141 40.83 21.90 -20.93
C ALA A 141 39.46 22.59 -20.93
N SER A 142 38.45 22.06 -21.61
CA SER A 142 37.11 22.66 -21.70
C SER A 142 35.99 21.89 -21.03
N ALA A 143 36.22 20.63 -20.64
CA ALA A 143 35.18 19.79 -20.03
C ALA A 143 35.74 18.64 -19.18
N SER A 144 35.01 18.24 -18.14
CA SER A 144 35.26 17.07 -17.29
C SER A 144 33.95 16.44 -16.84
N SER A 145 34.01 15.19 -16.39
CA SER A 145 32.85 14.44 -15.90
C SER A 145 33.21 13.62 -14.66
N PRO A 146 33.48 14.27 -13.52
CA PRO A 146 33.65 13.58 -12.25
C PRO A 146 32.33 13.00 -11.75
N SER A 147 32.40 12.04 -10.80
CA SER A 147 31.30 11.62 -9.97
C SER A 147 31.31 12.41 -8.65
N GLU A 148 30.18 12.50 -7.98
CA GLU A 148 30.06 13.08 -6.64
C GLU A 148 30.98 12.38 -5.65
N GLU A 149 31.11 11.06 -5.73
CA GLU A 149 32.03 10.25 -4.91
C GLU A 149 33.51 10.68 -5.05
N ASP A 150 33.89 11.36 -6.14
CA ASP A 150 35.25 11.87 -6.30
C ASP A 150 35.58 13.00 -5.32
N GLY A 151 34.56 13.61 -4.68
CA GLY A 151 34.63 14.63 -3.66
C GLY A 151 35.11 15.99 -4.13
N SER A 152 35.82 16.10 -5.29
CA SER A 152 36.21 17.37 -5.88
C SER A 152 36.77 17.23 -7.30
N ALA A 153 36.66 18.28 -8.10
CA ALA A 153 37.43 18.45 -9.33
C ALA A 153 38.55 19.49 -9.11
N ILE A 154 39.75 19.16 -9.60
CA ILE A 154 40.90 20.07 -9.58
C ILE A 154 41.17 20.52 -11.03
N ILE A 155 40.91 21.79 -11.29
CA ILE A 155 41.05 22.37 -12.62
C ILE A 155 42.31 23.21 -12.66
N THR A 156 43.20 22.96 -13.63
CA THR A 156 44.46 23.69 -13.75
C THR A 156 44.28 24.88 -14.70
N VAL A 157 44.72 26.04 -14.22
CA VAL A 157 44.83 27.27 -14.99
C VAL A 157 46.31 27.55 -15.23
N SER A 158 46.69 27.68 -16.49
CA SER A 158 48.11 27.77 -16.88
C SER A 158 48.41 29.04 -17.65
N LEU A 159 49.59 29.63 -17.39
CA LEU A 159 50.26 30.56 -18.28
C LEU A 159 51.10 29.78 -19.29
N SER A 160 51.09 30.17 -20.58
CA SER A 160 51.91 29.51 -21.60
C SER A 160 53.43 29.69 -21.44
N ALA A 161 53.84 30.70 -20.67
CA ALA A 161 55.23 31.00 -20.32
C ALA A 161 55.32 31.85 -19.04
N ILE A 162 56.51 31.97 -18.48
CA ILE A 162 56.82 32.90 -17.41
C ILE A 162 56.68 34.33 -17.92
N SER A 163 56.18 35.25 -17.10
CA SER A 163 56.10 36.67 -17.40
C SER A 163 56.91 37.47 -16.34
N GLY A 164 57.68 38.45 -16.77
CA GLY A 164 58.34 39.42 -15.88
C GLY A 164 57.37 40.47 -15.31
N VAL A 165 56.09 40.44 -15.74
CA VAL A 165 55.05 41.28 -15.23
C VAL A 165 54.02 40.42 -14.48
N ALA A 166 53.70 40.82 -13.24
CA ALA A 166 52.67 40.13 -12.46
C ALA A 166 51.37 40.04 -13.22
N SER A 167 50.70 38.88 -13.13
CA SER A 167 49.49 38.57 -13.85
C SER A 167 48.38 38.19 -12.88
N SER A 168 47.12 38.43 -13.24
CA SER A 168 45.97 37.99 -12.49
C SER A 168 44.81 37.60 -13.41
N VAL A 169 43.94 36.70 -12.89
CA VAL A 169 42.70 36.32 -13.50
C VAL A 169 41.63 36.17 -12.43
N THR A 170 40.45 36.62 -12.74
CA THR A 170 39.25 36.35 -11.94
C THR A 170 38.54 35.11 -12.51
N TYR A 171 38.09 34.21 -11.64
CA TYR A 171 37.23 33.10 -12.04
C TYR A 171 35.87 33.19 -11.38
N THR A 172 34.87 32.59 -11.99
CA THR A 172 33.52 32.43 -11.45
C THR A 172 33.13 30.97 -11.61
N ILE A 173 32.48 30.42 -10.58
CA ILE A 173 31.83 29.12 -10.62
C ILE A 173 30.34 29.38 -10.60
N ALA A 174 29.59 28.76 -11.48
CA ALA A 174 28.14 28.92 -11.59
C ALA A 174 27.49 27.63 -12.06
N SER A 175 26.25 27.39 -11.62
CA SER A 175 25.38 26.37 -12.21
C SER A 175 25.24 26.64 -13.70
N GLY A 176 25.36 25.62 -14.51
CA GLY A 176 25.16 25.71 -15.96
C GLY A 176 23.68 25.79 -16.31
N SER A 177 23.39 26.12 -17.56
CA SER A 177 22.02 26.10 -18.10
C SER A 177 21.62 24.65 -18.41
N GLY A 178 21.16 23.90 -17.43
CA GLY A 178 20.69 22.53 -17.55
C GLY A 178 19.36 22.36 -16.83
N ALA A 179 18.78 21.17 -16.91
CA ALA A 179 17.49 20.89 -16.27
C ALA A 179 17.58 20.77 -14.73
N SER A 180 18.75 20.65 -14.17
CA SER A 180 18.99 20.63 -12.73
C SER A 180 20.03 21.68 -12.38
N ASP A 181 19.68 22.57 -11.47
CA ASP A 181 20.61 23.55 -10.93
C ASP A 181 21.29 22.94 -9.71
N ALA A 182 22.59 22.72 -9.80
CA ALA A 182 23.41 22.51 -8.62
C ALA A 182 23.31 23.77 -7.76
N ASP A 183 22.51 23.72 -6.72
CA ASP A 183 22.24 24.87 -5.85
C ASP A 183 23.01 24.73 -4.54
N TRP A 184 24.16 25.34 -4.50
CA TRP A 184 25.04 25.37 -3.35
C TRP A 184 24.48 26.14 -2.13
N THR A 185 23.28 26.70 -2.23
CA THR A 185 22.69 27.55 -1.19
C THR A 185 21.75 26.82 -0.25
N ASP A 186 21.40 25.60 -0.52
CA ASP A 186 20.49 24.82 0.32
C ASP A 186 21.16 23.54 0.90
N ALA A 187 20.44 22.76 1.69
CA ALA A 187 20.96 21.58 2.37
C ALA A 187 21.19 20.37 1.42
N THR A 188 20.83 20.52 0.15
CA THR A 188 21.01 19.57 -0.94
C THR A 188 21.98 20.11 -1.99
N ALA A 189 22.97 20.93 -1.58
CA ALA A 189 23.95 21.52 -2.46
C ALA A 189 24.90 20.46 -3.02
N ASP A 190 24.97 20.37 -4.35
CA ASP A 190 25.77 19.37 -5.06
C ASP A 190 27.25 19.75 -5.12
N TYR A 191 27.54 21.02 -4.99
CA TYR A 191 28.93 21.48 -4.93
C TYR A 191 29.08 22.70 -4.01
N ASP A 192 30.28 22.82 -3.43
CA ASP A 192 30.71 24.00 -2.67
C ASP A 192 31.74 24.77 -3.51
N SER A 193 31.37 25.97 -3.93
CA SER A 193 32.32 26.94 -4.45
C SER A 193 32.96 27.65 -3.25
N ASP A 194 34.18 27.27 -2.83
CA ASP A 194 34.97 28.05 -1.88
C ASP A 194 35.27 29.44 -2.50
N ALA A 195 34.22 30.25 -2.56
CA ALA A 195 34.18 31.54 -3.24
C ALA A 195 34.90 32.67 -2.45
N SER A 196 35.76 32.35 -1.52
CA SER A 196 36.37 33.39 -0.66
C SER A 196 37.40 34.26 -1.41
N THR A 197 37.95 33.81 -2.52
CA THR A 197 38.82 34.63 -3.42
C THR A 197 38.78 34.14 -4.85
N ASN A 198 37.95 34.74 -5.67
CA ASN A 198 37.82 34.41 -7.10
C ASN A 198 38.96 34.95 -7.98
N ILE A 199 40.17 35.15 -7.43
CA ILE A 199 41.30 35.73 -8.13
C ILE A 199 42.51 34.83 -7.98
N ILE A 200 43.11 34.44 -9.10
CA ILE A 200 44.42 33.78 -9.15
C ILE A 200 45.44 34.79 -9.59
N THR A 201 46.61 34.81 -8.93
CA THR A 201 47.69 35.72 -9.22
C THR A 201 48.99 34.98 -9.45
N TRP A 202 49.79 35.48 -10.37
CA TRP A 202 51.21 35.13 -10.58
C TRP A 202 52.04 36.35 -10.25
N ALA A 203 53.06 36.18 -9.46
CA ALA A 203 54.06 37.24 -9.23
C ALA A 203 54.90 37.44 -10.52
N ALA A 204 55.56 38.57 -10.66
CA ALA A 204 56.60 38.73 -11.67
C ALA A 204 57.67 37.64 -11.50
N ASP A 205 58.12 37.04 -12.61
CA ASP A 205 59.12 35.98 -12.64
C ASP A 205 58.75 34.69 -11.87
N GLU A 206 57.48 34.47 -11.61
CA GLU A 206 57.05 33.24 -10.97
C GLU A 206 57.27 32.04 -11.85
N THR A 207 58.04 31.07 -11.37
CA THR A 207 58.37 29.85 -12.14
C THR A 207 57.24 28.83 -12.19
N THR A 208 56.24 28.92 -11.29
CA THR A 208 55.07 28.06 -11.26
C THR A 208 54.00 28.64 -12.20
N VAL A 209 53.96 28.20 -13.42
CA VAL A 209 52.98 28.67 -14.43
C VAL A 209 51.59 28.11 -14.23
N ASP A 210 51.45 26.98 -13.53
CA ASP A 210 50.22 26.30 -13.26
C ASP A 210 49.66 26.62 -11.87
N LYS A 211 48.40 26.99 -11.83
CA LYS A 211 47.63 27.19 -10.58
C LYS A 211 46.33 26.36 -10.67
N THR A 212 45.70 26.07 -9.53
CA THR A 212 44.54 25.21 -9.50
C THR A 212 43.32 25.93 -8.91
N ILE A 213 42.15 25.58 -9.44
CA ILE A 213 40.84 25.83 -8.86
C ILE A 213 40.33 24.50 -8.38
N VAL A 214 39.82 24.44 -7.14
CA VAL A 214 39.16 23.24 -6.58
C VAL A 214 37.68 23.53 -6.49
N VAL A 215 36.88 22.62 -7.04
CA VAL A 215 35.42 22.61 -6.89
C VAL A 215 35.11 21.36 -6.09
N ASN A 216 34.63 21.54 -4.85
CA ASN A 216 34.26 20.44 -3.98
C ASN A 216 32.84 19.98 -4.30
N PHE A 217 32.59 18.67 -4.24
CA PHE A 217 31.28 18.06 -4.42
C PHE A 217 30.77 17.55 -3.08
N THR A 218 29.47 17.54 -2.96
CA THR A 218 28.74 16.92 -1.86
C THR A 218 28.27 15.57 -2.35
N ASP A 219 28.71 14.49 -1.70
CA ASP A 219 28.24 13.14 -1.95
C ASP A 219 27.07 12.89 -0.97
N ASP A 220 25.87 12.57 -1.49
CA ASP A 220 24.71 12.25 -0.67
C ASP A 220 24.12 10.87 -1.05
N ASN A 221 22.86 10.61 -0.97
CA ASN A 221 22.25 9.33 -1.35
C ASN A 221 20.96 9.58 -2.14
N ILE A 222 20.89 10.65 -2.90
CA ILE A 222 19.73 11.03 -3.70
C ILE A 222 20.01 10.69 -5.16
N ASP A 223 19.13 9.93 -5.78
CA ASP A 223 19.15 9.64 -7.21
C ASP A 223 18.79 10.91 -8.00
N GLU A 224 19.75 11.47 -8.69
CA GLU A 224 19.65 12.74 -9.39
C GLU A 224 20.00 12.62 -10.88
N ALA A 225 19.78 13.66 -11.61
CA ALA A 225 20.25 13.74 -12.98
C ALA A 225 21.66 14.33 -13.01
N ASP A 226 22.50 13.90 -13.97
CA ASP A 226 23.80 14.55 -14.20
C ASP A 226 23.65 16.07 -14.30
N GLU A 227 24.48 16.80 -13.58
CA GLU A 227 24.42 18.24 -13.44
C GLU A 227 25.58 18.96 -14.14
N ILE A 228 25.42 20.24 -14.41
CA ILE A 228 26.43 21.03 -15.11
C ILE A 228 26.87 22.20 -14.24
N ILE A 229 28.19 22.26 -13.97
CA ILE A 229 28.86 23.37 -13.33
C ILE A 229 29.77 24.04 -14.36
N THR A 230 29.75 25.34 -14.42
CA THR A 230 30.57 26.11 -15.36
C THR A 230 31.57 26.98 -14.61
N VAL A 231 32.85 26.81 -14.91
CA VAL A 231 33.94 27.65 -14.40
C VAL A 231 34.42 28.57 -15.53
N THR A 232 34.39 29.86 -15.30
CA THR A 232 34.74 30.87 -16.32
C THR A 232 35.87 31.76 -15.86
N LEU A 233 36.91 31.90 -16.70
CA LEU A 233 38.00 32.85 -16.49
C LEU A 233 37.67 34.20 -17.14
N SER A 234 37.89 35.28 -16.40
CA SER A 234 37.61 36.64 -16.83
C SER A 234 38.62 37.64 -16.22
N GLY A 235 38.56 38.90 -16.63
CA GLY A 235 39.36 39.96 -16.01
C GLY A 235 40.89 39.71 -16.03
N ILE A 236 41.38 38.99 -17.07
CA ILE A 236 42.81 38.73 -17.23
C ILE A 236 43.56 40.05 -17.35
N SER A 237 44.56 40.25 -16.55
CA SER A 237 45.28 41.49 -16.50
C SER A 237 46.78 41.33 -16.21
N GLY A 238 47.56 42.43 -16.33
CA GLY A 238 48.98 42.43 -16.10
C GLY A 238 49.76 41.83 -17.28
N GLY A 239 50.69 40.93 -16.99
CA GLY A 239 51.59 40.32 -17.94
C GLY A 239 51.02 39.14 -18.73
N ALA A 240 49.71 38.90 -18.64
CA ALA A 240 49.01 37.84 -19.37
C ALA A 240 47.98 38.39 -20.36
N GLN A 241 47.62 37.59 -21.36
CA GLN A 241 46.54 37.82 -22.29
C GLN A 241 45.58 36.63 -22.32
N SER A 242 44.39 36.84 -22.83
CA SER A 242 43.36 35.79 -22.95
C SER A 242 43.78 34.73 -23.98
N GLY A 243 43.69 33.49 -23.58
CA GLY A 243 43.83 32.34 -24.49
C GLY A 243 42.48 31.92 -25.07
N SER A 244 42.40 30.71 -25.59
CA SER A 244 41.21 30.17 -26.24
C SER A 244 40.31 29.34 -25.34
N ALA A 245 40.84 28.76 -24.25
CA ALA A 245 40.10 27.92 -23.30
C ALA A 245 39.85 28.70 -21.99
N LEU A 246 38.80 29.51 -22.01
CA LEU A 246 38.42 30.36 -20.87
C LEU A 246 37.16 29.90 -20.13
N VAL A 247 36.51 28.85 -20.63
CA VAL A 247 35.34 28.21 -20.00
C VAL A 247 35.64 26.73 -19.87
N HIS A 248 35.40 26.22 -18.66
CA HIS A 248 35.46 24.80 -18.36
C HIS A 248 34.09 24.35 -17.84
N THR A 249 33.57 23.27 -18.45
CA THR A 249 32.29 22.66 -18.05
C THR A 249 32.57 21.38 -17.28
N ILE A 250 32.04 21.27 -16.08
CA ILE A 250 32.00 20.04 -15.29
C ILE A 250 30.61 19.45 -15.45
N THR A 251 30.55 18.18 -15.87
CA THR A 251 29.33 17.38 -15.78
C THR A 251 29.48 16.51 -14.54
N LEU A 252 28.86 16.92 -13.43
CA LEU A 252 28.82 16.15 -12.21
C LEU A 252 27.86 14.99 -12.44
N ARG A 253 28.35 13.77 -12.30
CA ARG A 253 27.56 12.56 -12.52
C ARG A 253 27.07 12.03 -11.20
N ASP A 254 25.76 11.83 -11.15
CA ASP A 254 25.12 11.07 -10.09
C ASP A 254 25.64 9.63 -10.03
N SER A 255 25.89 9.12 -8.86
CA SER A 255 26.37 7.76 -8.59
C SER A 255 25.35 6.94 -7.78
N ASP A 256 24.27 7.54 -7.35
CA ASP A 256 23.30 6.92 -6.50
C ASP A 256 22.28 6.06 -7.26
N SER A 257 21.68 5.14 -6.54
CA SER A 257 20.70 4.23 -7.11
C SER A 257 19.30 4.81 -6.96
N ALA A 258 18.48 4.63 -8.00
CA ALA A 258 17.07 4.99 -7.94
C ALA A 258 16.39 4.43 -6.66
N PRO A 259 15.58 5.23 -5.97
CA PRO A 259 14.98 4.85 -4.70
C PRO A 259 14.09 3.63 -4.83
N VAL A 260 13.98 2.87 -3.75
CA VAL A 260 13.08 1.72 -3.65
C VAL A 260 11.67 2.20 -3.36
N MET A 261 10.72 1.90 -4.25
CA MET A 261 9.30 2.09 -4.00
C MET A 261 8.68 0.80 -3.46
N GLN A 262 8.03 0.89 -2.31
CA GLN A 262 7.41 -0.25 -1.64
C GLN A 262 6.17 0.14 -0.84
N PHE A 263 5.33 -0.84 -0.50
CA PHE A 263 4.30 -0.66 0.50
C PHE A 263 4.91 -0.43 1.88
N THR A 264 4.28 0.42 2.69
CA THR A 264 4.72 0.66 4.08
C THR A 264 4.49 -0.52 5.01
N SER A 265 3.60 -1.45 4.62
CA SER A 265 3.30 -2.71 5.31
C SER A 265 3.01 -3.80 4.28
N SER A 266 3.17 -5.07 4.66
CA SER A 266 2.75 -6.22 3.87
C SER A 266 1.29 -6.63 4.13
N THR A 267 0.65 -6.09 5.18
CA THR A 267 -0.73 -6.36 5.55
C THR A 267 -1.41 -5.11 6.09
N MET A 268 -2.70 -4.99 5.88
CA MET A 268 -3.57 -4.02 6.54
C MET A 268 -5.00 -4.58 6.59
N SER A 269 -5.88 -3.95 7.37
CA SER A 269 -7.31 -4.24 7.38
C SER A 269 -8.11 -2.96 7.27
N VAL A 270 -9.31 -3.06 6.75
CA VAL A 270 -10.27 -1.98 6.59
C VAL A 270 -11.66 -2.56 6.80
N ASN A 271 -12.60 -1.80 7.32
CA ASN A 271 -14.00 -2.20 7.36
C ASN A 271 -14.67 -1.84 6.03
N GLU A 272 -15.62 -2.62 5.62
CA GLU A 272 -16.34 -2.46 4.36
C GLU A 272 -17.05 -1.11 4.26
N ASN A 273 -17.60 -0.59 5.35
CA ASN A 273 -18.23 0.74 5.40
C ASN A 273 -17.26 1.91 5.21
N ALA A 274 -15.98 1.68 5.02
CA ALA A 274 -15.05 2.72 4.60
C ALA A 274 -15.29 3.06 3.12
N ALA A 275 -15.35 4.34 2.80
CA ALA A 275 -15.57 4.77 1.41
C ALA A 275 -14.44 4.35 0.45
N ASN A 276 -13.23 4.13 0.97
CA ASN A 276 -12.05 3.76 0.18
C ASN A 276 -11.03 2.99 1.01
N ILE A 277 -10.31 2.11 0.36
CA ILE A 277 -9.04 1.58 0.83
C ILE A 277 -7.94 2.56 0.42
N THR A 278 -7.17 3.06 1.39
CA THR A 278 -6.00 3.90 1.12
C THR A 278 -4.74 3.14 1.50
N ILE A 279 -4.00 2.68 0.50
CA ILE A 279 -2.82 1.84 0.68
C ILE A 279 -1.57 2.71 0.55
N PRO A 280 -0.83 2.97 1.64
CA PRO A 280 0.31 3.84 1.62
C PRO A 280 1.55 3.17 1.01
N LEU A 281 2.28 3.95 0.21
CA LEU A 281 3.59 3.60 -0.33
C LEU A 281 4.63 4.62 0.12
N THR A 282 5.88 4.21 0.10
CA THR A 282 7.01 5.09 0.40
C THR A 282 8.18 4.81 -0.53
N LEU A 283 8.97 5.86 -0.77
CA LEU A 283 10.29 5.77 -1.40
C LEU A 283 11.36 5.72 -0.31
N THR A 284 12.35 4.84 -0.47
CA THR A 284 13.45 4.67 0.47
C THR A 284 14.76 4.41 -0.28
N HIS A 285 15.90 4.83 0.29
CA HIS A 285 17.22 4.52 -0.26
C HIS A 285 17.59 3.04 -0.04
N ASP A 286 17.39 2.55 1.17
CA ASP A 286 17.87 1.22 1.63
C ASP A 286 16.74 0.31 2.13
N GLY A 287 15.48 0.64 1.83
CA GLY A 287 14.30 -0.04 2.36
C GLY A 287 13.80 0.50 3.70
N THR A 288 14.51 1.43 4.35
CA THR A 288 14.18 2.00 5.66
C THR A 288 14.19 3.52 5.69
N ASN A 289 15.23 4.14 5.15
CA ASN A 289 15.37 5.60 5.15
C ASN A 289 14.64 6.20 3.96
N LYS A 290 13.80 7.19 4.21
CA LYS A 290 13.07 7.87 3.14
C LYS A 290 14.02 8.62 2.22
N GLN A 291 13.80 8.45 0.91
CA GLN A 291 14.53 9.14 -0.14
C GLN A 291 13.58 9.52 -1.27
N ALA A 292 13.61 10.77 -1.68
CA ALA A 292 12.89 11.22 -2.86
C ALA A 292 13.66 10.86 -4.14
N SER A 293 12.97 10.75 -5.28
CA SER A 293 13.62 10.77 -6.59
C SER A 293 13.68 12.21 -7.08
N ASP A 294 14.85 12.66 -7.50
CA ASP A 294 15.02 13.96 -8.14
C ASP A 294 15.19 13.86 -9.67
N VAL A 295 15.38 12.67 -10.22
CA VAL A 295 15.38 12.43 -11.67
C VAL A 295 14.01 12.73 -12.29
N GLY A 296 12.92 12.37 -11.59
CA GLY A 296 11.56 12.56 -12.07
C GLY A 296 10.53 11.92 -11.16
N ASN A 297 9.27 11.85 -11.61
CA ASN A 297 8.23 11.15 -10.89
C ASN A 297 8.54 9.66 -10.81
N ALA A 298 8.57 9.11 -9.59
CA ALA A 298 8.69 7.67 -9.38
C ALA A 298 7.34 6.99 -9.66
N GLN A 299 7.33 5.88 -10.39
CA GLN A 299 6.11 5.19 -10.78
C GLN A 299 6.25 3.68 -10.66
N LEU A 300 5.16 3.01 -10.28
CA LEU A 300 4.99 1.56 -10.36
C LEU A 300 3.61 1.23 -10.91
N THR A 301 3.50 0.11 -11.59
CA THR A 301 2.21 -0.47 -11.95
C THR A 301 1.74 -1.36 -10.80
N TRP A 302 0.51 -1.19 -10.36
CA TRP A 302 -0.13 -2.09 -9.42
C TRP A 302 -1.15 -2.98 -10.13
N THR A 303 -1.31 -4.22 -9.66
CA THR A 303 -2.27 -5.19 -10.19
C THR A 303 -2.92 -5.95 -9.04
N ILE A 304 -4.22 -6.23 -9.16
CA ILE A 304 -4.91 -7.14 -8.25
C ILE A 304 -4.47 -8.57 -8.57
N ASN A 305 -4.00 -9.29 -7.56
CA ASN A 305 -3.56 -10.67 -7.67
C ASN A 305 -4.77 -11.61 -7.78
N GLY A 306 -4.66 -12.63 -8.63
CA GLY A 306 -5.73 -13.62 -8.82
C GLY A 306 -6.01 -14.54 -7.63
N LEU A 307 -5.28 -14.40 -6.51
CA LEU A 307 -5.56 -15.06 -5.23
C LEU A 307 -6.41 -14.19 -4.29
N SER A 308 -6.78 -12.97 -4.70
CA SER A 308 -7.73 -12.14 -3.97
C SER A 308 -9.09 -12.81 -3.92
N THR A 309 -9.80 -12.71 -2.79
CA THR A 309 -11.17 -13.23 -2.64
C THR A 309 -12.21 -12.19 -2.98
N VAL A 310 -11.87 -10.90 -2.88
CA VAL A 310 -12.76 -9.80 -3.26
C VAL A 310 -13.24 -9.87 -4.70
N THR A 311 -14.48 -9.50 -4.93
CA THR A 311 -15.09 -9.41 -6.26
C THR A 311 -14.94 -8.00 -6.81
N ALA A 312 -14.17 -7.85 -7.89
CA ALA A 312 -13.96 -6.57 -8.55
C ALA A 312 -14.90 -6.41 -9.74
N HIS A 313 -15.78 -5.42 -9.69
CA HIS A 313 -16.69 -5.11 -10.79
C HIS A 313 -16.57 -3.66 -11.30
N SER A 314 -16.92 -3.45 -12.56
CA SER A 314 -16.90 -2.13 -13.18
C SER A 314 -18.15 -1.28 -12.88
N SER A 315 -19.13 -1.81 -12.12
CA SER A 315 -20.41 -1.19 -11.83
C SER A 315 -20.90 -1.54 -10.44
N SER A 316 -21.22 -0.56 -9.63
CA SER A 316 -21.75 -0.69 -8.27
C SER A 316 -23.18 -1.26 -8.18
N THR A 317 -23.72 -1.83 -9.26
CA THR A 317 -25.07 -2.41 -9.30
C THR A 317 -25.06 -3.92 -9.42
N ASP A 318 -23.90 -4.54 -9.59
CA ASP A 318 -23.76 -5.98 -9.69
C ASP A 318 -23.32 -6.53 -8.34
N TYR A 319 -24.07 -7.38 -7.76
CA TYR A 319 -23.86 -8.06 -6.50
C TYR A 319 -23.12 -9.41 -6.73
N PRO A 320 -22.16 -9.83 -5.90
CA PRO A 320 -21.46 -9.10 -4.84
C PRO A 320 -20.32 -8.22 -5.39
N ASN A 321 -20.19 -7.00 -4.89
CA ASN A 321 -19.21 -6.02 -5.38
C ASN A 321 -18.52 -5.33 -4.22
N ASP A 322 -17.37 -5.80 -3.81
CA ASP A 322 -16.63 -5.22 -2.69
C ASP A 322 -15.81 -4.01 -3.13
N ILE A 323 -15.38 -4.01 -4.38
CA ILE A 323 -14.58 -2.91 -4.92
C ILE A 323 -15.03 -2.51 -6.33
N THR A 324 -15.08 -1.19 -6.58
CA THR A 324 -15.38 -0.61 -7.91
C THR A 324 -14.10 -0.03 -8.52
N THR A 325 -13.24 -0.86 -9.08
CA THR A 325 -12.02 -0.38 -9.72
C THR A 325 -11.56 -1.25 -10.87
N ALA A 326 -10.62 -0.72 -11.65
CA ALA A 326 -9.88 -1.54 -12.61
C ALA A 326 -8.98 -2.53 -11.85
N THR A 327 -8.70 -3.67 -12.45
CA THR A 327 -7.82 -4.72 -11.88
C THR A 327 -6.34 -4.33 -11.89
N SER A 328 -5.99 -3.17 -12.43
CA SER A 328 -4.63 -2.63 -12.48
C SER A 328 -4.63 -1.13 -12.69
N GLY A 329 -3.55 -0.47 -12.30
CA GLY A 329 -3.34 0.95 -12.51
C GLY A 329 -1.88 1.35 -12.28
N THR A 330 -1.61 2.65 -12.32
CA THR A 330 -0.28 3.21 -12.03
C THR A 330 -0.35 4.05 -10.77
N VAL A 331 0.58 3.84 -9.85
CA VAL A 331 0.82 4.72 -8.72
C VAL A 331 2.01 5.63 -9.04
N VAL A 332 1.89 6.91 -8.69
CA VAL A 332 2.90 7.93 -8.98
C VAL A 332 3.21 8.68 -7.69
N ILE A 333 4.51 8.75 -7.36
CA ILE A 333 5.04 9.66 -6.35
C ILE A 333 5.79 10.75 -7.09
N ASN A 334 5.34 12.01 -6.94
CA ASN A 334 5.92 13.12 -7.65
C ASN A 334 7.35 13.39 -7.20
N LYS A 335 8.19 13.89 -8.14
CA LYS A 335 9.55 14.37 -7.87
C LYS A 335 9.61 15.18 -6.58
N GLY A 336 10.58 14.89 -5.74
CA GLY A 336 10.80 15.56 -4.46
C GLY A 336 9.91 15.08 -3.31
N LEU A 337 8.97 14.13 -3.55
CA LEU A 337 8.15 13.52 -2.50
C LEU A 337 8.60 12.09 -2.21
N THR A 338 8.35 11.65 -0.98
CA THR A 338 8.72 10.31 -0.50
C THR A 338 7.53 9.38 -0.30
N ASP A 339 6.32 9.91 -0.30
CA ASP A 339 5.13 9.16 0.05
C ASP A 339 4.04 9.29 -1.01
N GLY A 340 3.32 8.21 -1.22
CA GLY A 340 2.17 8.13 -2.12
C GLY A 340 1.14 7.14 -1.60
N SER A 341 0.05 6.97 -2.33
CA SER A 341 -0.97 5.98 -1.99
C SER A 341 -1.71 5.47 -3.22
N ILE A 342 -2.15 4.21 -3.15
CA ILE A 342 -3.17 3.66 -4.03
C ILE A 342 -4.50 3.83 -3.31
N ILE A 343 -5.50 4.36 -4.02
CA ILE A 343 -6.85 4.55 -3.49
C ILE A 343 -7.78 3.65 -4.29
N ILE A 344 -8.48 2.74 -3.60
CA ILE A 344 -9.44 1.82 -4.19
C ILE A 344 -10.78 2.08 -3.52
N PRO A 345 -11.83 2.48 -4.26
CA PRO A 345 -13.15 2.64 -3.71
C PRO A 345 -13.73 1.30 -3.26
N LEU A 346 -14.24 1.27 -2.03
CA LEU A 346 -15.05 0.19 -1.47
C LEU A 346 -16.52 0.41 -1.79
N ASN A 347 -17.26 -0.67 -1.80
CA ASN A 347 -18.71 -0.69 -1.89
C ASN A 347 -19.24 -1.25 -0.58
N ASP A 348 -20.04 -0.48 0.11
CA ASP A 348 -20.69 -0.79 1.37
C ASP A 348 -22.13 -1.22 1.04
N ASP A 349 -22.54 -2.42 1.46
CA ASP A 349 -23.94 -2.87 1.29
C ASP A 349 -24.55 -3.27 2.66
N ALA A 350 -25.42 -4.19 2.77
CA ALA A 350 -26.06 -4.57 4.02
C ALA A 350 -26.21 -6.10 4.10
N ILE A 351 -25.24 -6.81 3.61
CA ILE A 351 -25.24 -8.25 3.50
C ILE A 351 -24.14 -8.79 4.40
N ASP A 352 -24.51 -9.64 5.31
CA ASP A 352 -23.58 -10.36 6.19
C ASP A 352 -22.73 -11.33 5.38
N GLU A 353 -21.44 -11.01 5.23
CA GLU A 353 -20.47 -11.72 4.39
C GLU A 353 -19.25 -12.20 5.18
N TRP A 354 -18.39 -12.98 4.55
CA TRP A 354 -17.11 -13.36 5.13
C TRP A 354 -16.08 -12.24 4.93
N ASP A 355 -15.16 -12.09 5.92
CA ASP A 355 -13.98 -11.25 5.71
C ASP A 355 -13.26 -11.64 4.41
N GLU A 356 -12.98 -10.67 3.58
CA GLU A 356 -12.37 -10.88 2.29
C GLU A 356 -10.93 -10.37 2.19
N THR A 357 -10.22 -10.79 1.19
CA THR A 357 -8.83 -10.38 0.96
C THR A 357 -8.63 -9.76 -0.41
N LEU A 358 -8.01 -8.58 -0.43
CA LEU A 358 -7.50 -7.93 -1.62
C LEU A 358 -5.97 -8.00 -1.60
N ILE A 359 -5.38 -8.68 -2.57
CA ILE A 359 -3.92 -8.77 -2.72
C ILE A 359 -3.50 -7.90 -3.90
N ILE A 360 -2.59 -6.98 -3.65
CA ILE A 360 -2.06 -6.07 -4.68
C ILE A 360 -0.57 -6.27 -4.81
N ASP A 361 -0.12 -6.46 -6.06
CA ASP A 361 1.28 -6.60 -6.43
C ASP A 361 1.76 -5.37 -7.20
N LEU A 362 3.01 -4.96 -6.93
CA LEU A 362 3.72 -3.87 -7.62
C LEU A 362 4.68 -4.43 -8.67
N SER A 363 4.80 -3.71 -9.81
CA SER A 363 5.70 -4.11 -10.92
C SER A 363 6.07 -2.91 -11.79
N SER A 364 6.99 -3.12 -12.74
CA SER A 364 7.35 -2.16 -13.81
C SER A 364 7.75 -0.77 -13.29
N PRO A 365 8.85 -0.69 -12.50
CA PRO A 365 9.31 0.58 -11.94
C PRO A 365 9.84 1.53 -13.01
N VAL A 366 9.61 2.85 -12.80
CA VAL A 366 10.20 3.95 -13.57
C VAL A 366 10.69 4.99 -12.56
N ASN A 367 11.93 5.45 -12.68
CA ASN A 367 12.61 6.34 -11.73
C ASN A 367 12.52 5.83 -10.28
N ALA A 368 12.49 4.53 -10.13
CA ALA A 368 12.46 3.80 -8.86
C ALA A 368 12.87 2.35 -9.10
N THR A 369 13.22 1.63 -8.06
CA THR A 369 13.44 0.19 -8.07
C THR A 369 12.33 -0.53 -7.31
N ALA A 370 11.99 -1.75 -7.74
CA ALA A 370 11.03 -2.61 -7.07
C ALA A 370 11.78 -3.56 -6.13
N SER A 371 11.70 -3.33 -4.83
CA SER A 371 12.30 -4.18 -3.79
C SER A 371 11.52 -4.01 -2.48
N GLY A 372 11.81 -4.82 -1.47
CA GLY A 372 11.10 -4.80 -0.20
C GLY A 372 9.65 -5.33 -0.33
N ASN A 373 8.71 -4.64 0.29
CA ASN A 373 7.29 -5.04 0.29
C ASN A 373 6.64 -4.71 -1.07
N GLN A 374 6.68 -5.64 -2.01
CA GLN A 374 6.10 -5.49 -3.35
C GLN A 374 4.68 -6.09 -3.45
N SER A 375 4.21 -6.73 -2.39
CA SER A 375 2.85 -7.27 -2.30
C SER A 375 2.24 -6.88 -0.96
N ILE A 376 0.96 -6.54 -0.96
CA ILE A 376 0.19 -6.28 0.26
C ILE A 376 -1.10 -7.08 0.23
N THR A 377 -1.46 -7.65 1.40
CA THR A 377 -2.78 -8.24 1.63
C THR A 377 -3.60 -7.28 2.47
N VAL A 378 -4.70 -6.83 1.94
CA VAL A 378 -5.71 -6.03 2.64
C VAL A 378 -6.85 -6.95 3.01
N THR A 379 -7.18 -7.06 4.31
CA THR A 379 -8.40 -7.72 4.76
C THR A 379 -9.51 -6.68 4.81
N ILE A 380 -10.61 -6.95 4.14
CA ILE A 380 -11.85 -6.19 4.21
C ILE A 380 -12.73 -6.94 5.20
N ASN A 381 -13.05 -6.29 6.31
CA ASN A 381 -13.87 -6.90 7.36
C ASN A 381 -15.32 -6.48 7.13
N ASP A 382 -16.19 -7.48 7.04
CA ASP A 382 -17.63 -7.33 7.22
C ASP A 382 -17.91 -7.27 8.72
N GLY A 383 -18.03 -6.13 9.32
CA GLY A 383 -18.06 -5.99 10.77
C GLY A 383 -19.21 -5.15 11.27
N ASP A 384 -20.02 -4.59 10.41
CA ASP A 384 -21.15 -3.72 10.71
C ASP A 384 -22.49 -4.24 10.17
N ASP A 385 -22.47 -5.29 9.35
CA ASP A 385 -23.68 -5.93 8.86
C ASP A 385 -24.17 -7.03 9.80
N THR A 386 -25.46 -7.17 9.85
CA THR A 386 -26.10 -8.13 10.75
C THR A 386 -26.62 -9.31 9.98
N ALA A 387 -26.29 -10.51 10.46
CA ALA A 387 -26.83 -11.74 9.92
C ALA A 387 -28.36 -11.69 9.84
N PRO A 388 -28.96 -12.14 8.73
CA PRO A 388 -30.40 -12.15 8.58
C PRO A 388 -31.05 -13.14 9.56
N THR A 389 -32.27 -12.84 10.01
CA THR A 389 -33.04 -13.71 10.88
C THR A 389 -33.92 -14.65 10.05
N ILE A 390 -34.02 -15.92 10.52
CA ILE A 390 -34.96 -16.89 9.95
C ILE A 390 -36.37 -16.60 10.47
N ASN A 391 -37.37 -16.67 9.61
CA ASN A 391 -38.76 -16.48 9.96
C ASN A 391 -39.65 -17.52 9.28
N PHE A 392 -40.73 -17.87 9.94
CA PHE A 392 -41.82 -18.51 9.24
C PHE A 392 -42.72 -17.43 8.58
N THR A 393 -43.09 -17.65 7.33
CA THR A 393 -44.01 -16.77 6.59
C THR A 393 -45.41 -16.78 7.20
N THR A 394 -45.76 -17.82 7.97
CA THR A 394 -46.94 -17.95 8.79
C THR A 394 -46.56 -18.72 10.04
N THR A 395 -47.00 -18.27 11.20
CA THR A 395 -46.69 -18.89 12.53
C THR A 395 -47.50 -20.11 12.82
N ALA A 396 -48.57 -20.34 12.06
CA ALA A 396 -49.39 -21.54 12.12
C ALA A 396 -50.03 -21.74 10.73
N LEU A 397 -49.97 -22.95 10.19
CA LEU A 397 -50.91 -23.35 9.17
C LEU A 397 -52.23 -23.57 9.90
N GLY A 398 -53.11 -22.57 9.80
CA GLY A 398 -54.42 -22.64 10.42
C GLY A 398 -55.21 -23.80 9.89
N SER A 399 -55.92 -24.44 10.80
CA SER A 399 -56.94 -25.47 10.65
C SER A 399 -56.75 -26.38 9.41
N GLY A 400 -56.10 -27.47 9.66
CA GLY A 400 -56.57 -28.70 9.17
C GLY A 400 -56.13 -29.17 7.83
N THR A 401 -55.04 -29.94 7.82
CA THR A 401 -55.15 -31.11 6.97
C THR A 401 -55.90 -32.14 7.81
N THR A 402 -57.11 -32.43 7.43
CA THR A 402 -57.89 -33.54 7.95
C THR A 402 -57.08 -34.80 7.66
N GLU A 403 -56.89 -35.63 8.65
CA GLU A 403 -56.53 -37.01 8.40
C GLU A 403 -57.57 -37.57 7.44
N THR A 404 -57.16 -38.09 6.31
CA THR A 404 -58.14 -38.72 5.42
C THR A 404 -57.93 -40.20 5.50
N ALA A 405 -58.97 -40.92 5.89
CA ALA A 405 -59.00 -42.37 6.09
C ALA A 405 -58.50 -43.25 4.89
N SER A 406 -57.85 -42.64 3.90
CA SER A 406 -57.38 -43.31 2.70
C SER A 406 -56.04 -42.86 2.16
N SER A 407 -55.37 -41.84 2.73
CA SER A 407 -54.04 -41.39 2.27
C SER A 407 -53.35 -40.48 3.26
N ASN A 408 -52.07 -40.76 3.56
CA ASN A 408 -51.22 -39.86 4.33
C ASN A 408 -51.09 -38.51 3.63
N ALA A 409 -51.30 -37.43 4.34
CA ALA A 409 -51.02 -36.08 3.86
C ALA A 409 -49.55 -35.75 4.01
N THR A 410 -48.97 -34.97 3.10
CA THR A 410 -47.60 -34.52 3.16
C THR A 410 -47.53 -33.01 3.07
N ILE A 411 -46.85 -32.38 3.99
CA ILE A 411 -46.65 -30.95 4.02
C ILE A 411 -45.15 -30.65 3.99
N ASN A 412 -44.73 -29.83 3.03
CA ASN A 412 -43.36 -29.34 2.97
C ASN A 412 -43.20 -28.12 3.88
N PHE A 413 -42.78 -28.29 5.11
CA PHE A 413 -42.71 -27.16 6.06
C PHE A 413 -41.65 -26.13 5.65
N THR A 414 -40.64 -26.51 4.88
CA THR A 414 -39.63 -25.59 4.35
C THR A 414 -40.19 -24.55 3.39
N ASP A 415 -41.37 -24.79 2.77
CA ASP A 415 -42.03 -23.80 1.92
C ASP A 415 -42.52 -22.58 2.70
N TYR A 416 -42.57 -22.67 4.02
CA TYR A 416 -42.98 -21.61 4.94
C TYR A 416 -41.85 -20.89 5.62
N ILE A 417 -40.60 -21.23 5.29
CA ILE A 417 -39.40 -20.66 5.90
C ILE A 417 -38.80 -19.59 4.97
N SER A 418 -38.43 -18.45 5.51
CA SER A 418 -37.66 -17.42 4.80
C SER A 418 -36.76 -16.67 5.72
N LEU A 419 -35.67 -16.11 5.17
CA LEU A 419 -34.87 -15.08 5.81
C LEU A 419 -35.50 -13.70 5.59
N ASN A 420 -35.26 -12.77 6.52
CA ASN A 420 -35.68 -11.36 6.39
C ASN A 420 -34.77 -10.54 5.48
N GLY A 421 -33.57 -11.04 5.13
CA GLY A 421 -32.58 -10.46 4.24
C GLY A 421 -31.70 -11.56 3.63
N LYS A 422 -30.90 -11.21 2.64
CA LYS A 422 -29.91 -12.10 2.07
C LYS A 422 -28.69 -12.19 2.99
N SER A 423 -27.90 -13.26 2.84
CA SER A 423 -26.59 -13.43 3.43
C SER A 423 -25.62 -13.86 2.33
N GLY A 424 -24.39 -13.39 2.36
CA GLY A 424 -23.28 -13.90 1.55
C GLY A 424 -22.67 -15.19 2.11
N LYS A 425 -23.34 -15.79 3.11
CA LYS A 425 -22.91 -17.04 3.77
C LYS A 425 -23.96 -18.13 3.57
N ASP A 426 -23.53 -19.39 3.41
CA ASP A 426 -24.41 -20.55 3.52
C ASP A 426 -24.82 -20.73 4.99
N LEU A 427 -26.13 -20.57 5.28
CA LEU A 427 -26.67 -20.67 6.63
C LEU A 427 -27.30 -22.03 6.86
N TRP A 428 -26.87 -22.73 7.91
CA TRP A 428 -27.30 -24.07 8.25
C TRP A 428 -28.21 -24.08 9.47
N PHE A 429 -29.22 -24.95 9.43
CA PHE A 429 -30.26 -25.11 10.45
C PHE A 429 -30.47 -26.59 10.75
N SER A 430 -30.74 -26.92 12.00
CA SER A 430 -31.29 -28.21 12.37
C SER A 430 -32.77 -28.13 12.59
N TYR A 431 -33.47 -29.23 12.40
CA TYR A 431 -34.89 -29.35 12.67
C TYR A 431 -35.22 -30.66 13.39
N THR A 432 -36.23 -30.60 14.22
CA THR A 432 -36.81 -31.77 14.90
C THR A 432 -38.29 -31.56 15.11
N THR A 433 -39.04 -32.65 15.11
CA THR A 433 -40.45 -32.65 15.49
C THR A 433 -40.57 -33.14 16.92
N GLU A 434 -41.41 -32.47 17.68
CA GLU A 434 -41.84 -32.89 19.00
C GLU A 434 -43.32 -33.19 18.97
N GLY A 435 -43.73 -34.26 19.62
CA GLY A 435 -45.12 -34.64 19.89
C GLY A 435 -45.14 -35.55 21.11
N GLY A 436 -46.27 -35.55 21.78
CA GLY A 436 -46.47 -36.36 22.98
C GLY A 436 -46.89 -35.56 24.20
N GLY A 437 -48.14 -35.61 24.56
CA GLY A 437 -48.77 -34.98 25.68
C GLY A 437 -50.29 -34.77 25.41
N ALA A 438 -51.10 -34.53 26.42
CA ALA A 438 -52.54 -34.29 26.21
C ALA A 438 -52.76 -33.11 25.26
N GLY A 439 -53.33 -33.35 24.08
CA GLY A 439 -53.61 -32.36 23.02
C GLY A 439 -52.45 -32.14 22.02
N THR A 440 -51.44 -33.02 21.99
CA THR A 440 -50.40 -33.03 20.99
C THR A 440 -50.42 -34.33 20.21
N ALA A 441 -50.09 -34.24 18.91
CA ALA A 441 -50.04 -35.41 18.02
C ALA A 441 -48.97 -36.42 18.44
N ASP A 442 -49.25 -37.70 18.32
CA ASP A 442 -48.38 -38.78 18.72
C ASP A 442 -47.47 -39.26 17.59
N ALA A 443 -46.18 -39.35 17.89
CA ALA A 443 -45.18 -39.79 16.93
C ALA A 443 -45.40 -41.21 16.47
N ASN A 444 -45.40 -41.46 15.15
CA ASN A 444 -45.67 -42.71 14.46
C ASN A 444 -47.14 -43.22 14.53
N GLN A 445 -48.05 -42.39 15.07
CA GLN A 445 -49.48 -42.60 14.96
C GLN A 445 -50.07 -41.51 14.06
N ASP A 446 -49.97 -40.26 14.48
CA ASP A 446 -50.57 -39.12 13.77
C ASP A 446 -49.64 -38.49 12.74
N TYR A 447 -48.33 -38.65 12.94
CA TYR A 447 -47.29 -38.17 12.04
C TYR A 447 -46.02 -39.01 12.06
N THR A 448 -45.23 -38.91 10.96
CA THR A 448 -43.89 -39.49 10.94
C THR A 448 -42.90 -38.51 11.51
N PRO A 449 -42.21 -38.82 12.62
CA PRO A 449 -41.19 -37.94 13.21
C PRO A 449 -40.03 -37.68 12.25
N ILE A 450 -39.62 -36.43 12.12
CA ILE A 450 -38.52 -36.02 11.27
C ILE A 450 -37.46 -35.25 12.08
N THR A 451 -36.20 -35.45 11.73
CA THR A 451 -35.05 -34.72 12.27
C THR A 451 -33.96 -34.67 11.21
N GLY A 452 -33.18 -33.61 11.18
CA GLY A 452 -32.11 -33.44 10.20
C GLY A 452 -31.59 -32.02 10.17
N THR A 453 -30.92 -31.71 9.05
CA THR A 453 -30.40 -30.38 8.78
C THR A 453 -30.83 -29.91 7.40
N PHE A 454 -30.91 -28.61 7.19
CA PHE A 454 -31.07 -27.98 5.90
C PHE A 454 -30.23 -26.70 5.84
N LYS A 455 -29.97 -26.21 4.61
CA LYS A 455 -29.31 -24.93 4.44
C LYS A 455 -30.17 -23.97 3.62
N ILE A 456 -29.95 -22.70 3.86
CA ILE A 456 -30.31 -21.61 2.95
C ILE A 456 -28.99 -21.15 2.35
N ALA A 457 -28.85 -21.31 1.03
CA ALA A 457 -27.61 -21.00 0.35
C ALA A 457 -27.36 -19.49 0.34
N GLU A 458 -26.10 -19.10 0.18
CA GLU A 458 -25.70 -17.71 -0.07
C GLU A 458 -26.65 -17.07 -1.10
N ASP A 459 -27.00 -15.83 -0.93
CA ASP A 459 -27.91 -15.05 -1.78
C ASP A 459 -29.38 -15.54 -1.83
N ALA A 460 -29.70 -16.66 -1.22
CA ALA A 460 -31.05 -17.17 -1.17
C ALA A 460 -31.84 -16.64 0.02
N LEU A 461 -33.14 -16.47 -0.16
CA LEU A 461 -34.06 -16.11 0.94
C LEU A 461 -34.79 -17.32 1.51
N THR A 462 -34.80 -18.45 0.79
CA THR A 462 -35.56 -19.65 1.17
C THR A 462 -34.72 -20.90 0.95
N PRO A 463 -34.99 -21.99 1.70
CA PRO A 463 -34.32 -23.27 1.46
C PRO A 463 -34.62 -23.79 0.04
N SER A 464 -33.61 -24.40 -0.60
CA SER A 464 -33.80 -25.09 -1.87
C SER A 464 -34.30 -26.55 -1.68
N THR A 465 -34.19 -27.08 -0.47
CA THR A 465 -34.56 -28.44 -0.12
C THR A 465 -35.97 -28.45 0.45
N THR A 466 -36.83 -29.34 -0.07
CA THR A 466 -38.16 -29.59 0.51
C THR A 466 -38.06 -30.69 1.53
N ILE A 467 -38.60 -30.48 2.73
CA ILE A 467 -38.63 -31.45 3.81
C ILE A 467 -40.08 -31.77 4.15
N PRO A 468 -40.54 -33.01 3.86
CA PRO A 468 -41.91 -33.40 4.06
C PRO A 468 -42.18 -33.79 5.53
N LEU A 469 -43.21 -33.22 6.11
CA LEU A 469 -43.90 -33.75 7.29
C LEU A 469 -45.05 -34.61 6.78
N ASN A 470 -45.03 -35.90 7.08
CA ASN A 470 -46.09 -36.82 6.71
C ASN A 470 -47.05 -36.99 7.86
N ILE A 471 -48.32 -36.66 7.64
CA ILE A 471 -49.42 -36.92 8.52
C ILE A 471 -49.97 -38.32 8.22
N LEU A 472 -50.13 -39.11 9.23
CA LEU A 472 -50.62 -40.49 9.11
C LEU A 472 -52.14 -40.49 9.32
N SER A 473 -52.83 -41.44 8.69
CA SER A 473 -54.24 -41.62 8.78
C SER A 473 -54.53 -43.00 9.35
N ASP A 474 -55.46 -43.12 10.27
CA ASP A 474 -55.92 -44.41 10.78
C ASP A 474 -57.46 -44.46 10.92
N ASP A 475 -58.06 -45.23 11.80
CA ASP A 475 -59.49 -45.35 12.06
C ASP A 475 -59.81 -45.11 13.55
N ILE A 476 -59.02 -44.33 14.29
CA ILE A 476 -59.18 -43.99 15.69
C ILE A 476 -59.83 -42.62 15.84
N ASP A 477 -60.94 -42.56 16.58
CA ASP A 477 -61.54 -41.30 16.97
C ASP A 477 -60.65 -40.57 17.98
N GLU A 478 -60.03 -39.51 17.56
CA GLU A 478 -59.03 -38.78 18.29
C GLU A 478 -59.53 -37.44 18.85
N LEU A 479 -58.65 -36.72 19.55
CA LEU A 479 -58.94 -35.38 19.99
C LEU A 479 -58.76 -34.41 18.81
N ASP A 480 -59.81 -33.64 18.48
CA ASP A 480 -59.69 -32.59 17.48
C ASP A 480 -58.57 -31.60 17.83
N GLU A 481 -57.91 -31.05 16.77
CA GLU A 481 -56.88 -30.04 16.90
C GLU A 481 -55.60 -30.53 17.59
N GLN A 482 -55.16 -31.75 17.32
CA GLN A 482 -53.85 -32.20 17.77
C GLN A 482 -52.73 -31.43 17.06
N THR A 483 -51.62 -31.22 17.75
CA THR A 483 -50.55 -30.37 17.23
C THR A 483 -49.22 -31.08 17.16
N VAL A 484 -48.50 -30.92 16.02
CA VAL A 484 -47.08 -31.23 15.84
C VAL A 484 -46.28 -29.95 15.95
N ILE A 485 -45.28 -29.94 16.80
CA ILE A 485 -44.36 -28.84 16.93
C ILE A 485 -43.08 -29.17 16.16
N ILE A 486 -42.72 -28.31 15.23
CA ILE A 486 -41.43 -28.36 14.52
C ILE A 486 -40.53 -27.31 15.13
N THR A 487 -39.42 -27.73 15.71
CA THR A 487 -38.40 -26.84 16.25
C THR A 487 -37.27 -26.71 15.24
N ILE A 488 -36.85 -25.49 14.98
CA ILE A 488 -35.71 -25.15 14.13
C ILE A 488 -34.69 -24.42 14.98
N ASP A 489 -33.47 -24.94 15.01
CA ASP A 489 -32.32 -24.32 15.68
C ASP A 489 -31.27 -23.91 14.63
N VAL A 490 -30.65 -22.77 14.86
CA VAL A 490 -29.55 -22.27 14.02
C VAL A 490 -28.28 -23.05 14.37
N LEU A 491 -27.62 -23.58 13.36
CA LEU A 491 -26.32 -24.22 13.50
C LEU A 491 -25.17 -23.23 13.25
N GLY A 492 -25.33 -22.29 12.32
CA GLY A 492 -24.34 -21.27 11.97
C GLY A 492 -24.04 -21.25 10.48
N ALA A 493 -23.04 -20.45 10.11
CA ALA A 493 -22.51 -20.41 8.75
C ALA A 493 -21.38 -21.42 8.55
N ASP A 494 -21.25 -21.96 7.33
CA ASP A 494 -20.20 -22.94 6.98
C ASP A 494 -19.45 -22.42 5.74
N GLN A 495 -18.20 -21.99 5.94
CA GLN A 495 -17.36 -21.43 4.87
C GLN A 495 -16.94 -22.47 3.82
N ASN A 496 -16.96 -23.76 4.16
CA ASN A 496 -16.50 -24.84 3.28
C ASN A 496 -17.63 -25.61 2.61
N ASP A 497 -18.89 -25.32 2.97
CA ASP A 497 -20.12 -26.00 2.49
C ASP A 497 -20.05 -27.56 2.65
N ASP A 498 -19.30 -28.04 3.64
CA ASP A 498 -19.10 -29.48 3.85
C ASP A 498 -19.90 -30.06 5.02
N ASN A 499 -20.67 -29.24 5.72
CA ASN A 499 -21.47 -29.59 6.90
C ASN A 499 -20.63 -30.22 8.04
N SER A 500 -19.34 -29.93 8.07
CA SER A 500 -18.41 -30.57 9.01
C SER A 500 -17.98 -29.68 10.17
N SER A 501 -18.03 -28.37 9.99
CA SER A 501 -17.68 -27.40 11.03
C SER A 501 -18.42 -26.07 10.81
N TYR A 502 -19.50 -25.91 11.55
CA TYR A 502 -20.14 -24.60 11.62
C TYR A 502 -19.23 -23.67 12.42
N GLU A 503 -18.85 -22.55 11.85
CA GLU A 503 -18.27 -21.51 12.70
C GLU A 503 -19.35 -21.06 13.65
N ALA A 504 -19.22 -21.55 14.88
CA ALA A 504 -20.07 -21.05 15.96
C ALA A 504 -19.88 -19.53 15.95
N THR A 505 -20.97 -18.86 15.78
CA THR A 505 -21.19 -17.43 15.79
C THR A 505 -20.59 -16.73 17.02
N SER A 506 -19.29 -16.92 17.24
CA SER A 506 -18.57 -16.41 18.41
C SER A 506 -18.09 -14.98 18.24
N ASN A 507 -18.26 -14.40 17.08
CA ASN A 507 -18.11 -12.98 16.88
C ASN A 507 -19.48 -12.32 16.98
N ALA A 508 -19.56 -11.17 17.61
CA ALA A 508 -20.77 -10.43 17.99
C ALA A 508 -21.74 -10.06 16.82
N GLU A 509 -21.55 -10.65 15.67
CA GLU A 509 -22.21 -10.35 14.40
C GLU A 509 -23.35 -11.31 14.04
N SER A 510 -23.54 -12.37 14.78
CA SER A 510 -24.51 -13.38 14.43
C SER A 510 -25.65 -13.38 15.42
N ALA A 511 -26.52 -12.46 15.22
CA ALA A 511 -27.82 -12.46 15.87
C ALA A 511 -28.86 -13.34 15.14
N ILE A 512 -28.45 -14.48 14.57
CA ILE A 512 -29.43 -15.53 14.36
C ILE A 512 -29.61 -16.20 15.73
N GLU A 513 -30.26 -15.51 16.64
CA GLU A 513 -30.60 -16.03 17.95
C GLU A 513 -31.96 -16.69 17.91
N GLY A 514 -32.04 -17.88 18.46
CA GLY A 514 -33.27 -18.46 18.93
C GLY A 514 -33.68 -19.75 18.21
N SER A 515 -34.19 -20.66 19.02
CA SER A 515 -35.02 -21.77 18.57
C SER A 515 -36.37 -21.21 18.10
N MET A 516 -36.75 -21.55 16.88
CA MET A 516 -38.06 -21.18 16.34
C MET A 516 -38.96 -22.39 16.31
N THR A 517 -40.20 -22.20 16.73
CA THR A 517 -41.21 -23.27 16.69
C THR A 517 -42.30 -22.95 15.68
N PHE A 518 -42.68 -23.96 14.93
CA PHE A 518 -43.82 -23.92 14.02
C PHE A 518 -44.79 -24.97 14.50
N THR A 519 -46.06 -24.60 14.66
CA THR A 519 -47.11 -25.49 15.13
C THR A 519 -47.97 -25.87 13.93
N TYR A 520 -48.11 -27.15 13.71
CA TYR A 520 -49.02 -27.70 12.73
C TYR A 520 -50.17 -28.40 13.41
N THR A 521 -51.41 -28.10 13.05
CA THR A 521 -52.63 -28.70 13.65
C THR A 521 -53.15 -29.80 12.73
N ILE A 522 -53.43 -30.96 13.29
CA ILE A 522 -54.03 -32.11 12.66
C ILE A 522 -55.49 -32.14 13.13
N ASP A 523 -56.45 -32.21 12.20
CA ASP A 523 -57.85 -32.37 12.49
C ASP A 523 -58.22 -33.84 12.27
N ASP A 524 -58.83 -34.45 13.30
CA ASP A 524 -59.40 -35.80 13.24
C ASP A 524 -60.60 -35.84 12.25
N ASP A 525 -60.72 -36.86 11.39
CA ASP A 525 -61.83 -37.09 10.50
C ASP A 525 -62.56 -38.40 10.75
N ASP A 526 -62.22 -39.08 11.83
CA ASP A 526 -62.86 -40.31 12.22
C ASP A 526 -64.15 -40.09 13.05
N ASP A 527 -65.13 -40.89 12.80
CA ASP A 527 -66.40 -40.82 13.51
C ASP A 527 -66.28 -41.54 14.89
N LEU A 528 -66.99 -41.05 15.89
CA LEU A 528 -67.13 -41.72 17.17
C LEU A 528 -67.50 -43.21 16.95
N PRO A 529 -66.84 -44.14 17.63
CA PRO A 529 -67.06 -45.54 17.43
C PRO A 529 -68.46 -45.99 17.86
N ASN A 530 -69.04 -46.89 17.12
CA ASN A 530 -70.30 -47.50 17.44
C ASN A 530 -70.15 -48.62 18.46
N ALA A 531 -70.97 -48.60 19.53
CA ALA A 531 -70.99 -49.64 20.53
C ALA A 531 -71.98 -50.75 20.20
N PHE A 532 -71.59 -52.00 20.35
CA PHE A 532 -72.42 -53.15 20.10
C PHE A 532 -72.11 -54.28 21.07
N PHE A 533 -73.09 -55.18 21.24
CA PHE A 533 -72.86 -56.37 22.01
C PHE A 533 -71.98 -57.34 21.18
N LYS A 534 -70.81 -57.72 21.68
CA LYS A 534 -69.85 -58.61 20.99
C LYS A 534 -70.10 -60.07 21.27
N ASN A 535 -70.18 -60.37 22.53
CA ASN A 535 -70.41 -61.74 22.98
C ASN A 535 -71.08 -61.78 24.39
N VAL A 536 -71.58 -62.98 24.71
CA VAL A 536 -72.12 -63.31 26.04
C VAL A 536 -71.33 -64.53 26.51
N ASP A 537 -70.48 -64.39 27.52
CA ASP A 537 -69.54 -65.39 28.00
C ASP A 537 -68.68 -66.06 26.88
N GLY A 538 -68.25 -65.25 25.91
CA GLY A 538 -67.41 -65.72 24.82
C GLY A 538 -68.14 -66.34 23.61
N VAL A 539 -69.48 -66.37 23.62
CA VAL A 539 -70.33 -66.80 22.49
C VAL A 539 -70.83 -65.56 21.75
N ASP A 540 -70.80 -65.57 20.44
CA ASP A 540 -71.20 -64.43 19.60
C ASP A 540 -72.57 -63.85 20.02
N ALA A 541 -72.70 -62.52 20.09
CA ALA A 541 -73.87 -61.80 20.60
C ALA A 541 -75.14 -62.02 19.81
N SER A 542 -75.07 -62.67 18.67
CA SER A 542 -76.27 -63.13 17.89
C SER A 542 -76.98 -64.33 18.52
N GLU A 543 -76.32 -64.95 19.52
CA GLU A 543 -76.88 -66.10 20.26
C GLU A 543 -77.14 -65.72 21.71
N SER A 544 -78.25 -66.05 22.24
CA SER A 544 -78.56 -65.85 23.65
C SER A 544 -77.73 -66.76 24.52
N GLY A 545 -77.01 -66.20 25.49
CA GLY A 545 -76.28 -66.97 26.46
C GLY A 545 -77.18 -67.46 27.58
N SER A 546 -76.85 -68.61 28.18
CA SER A 546 -77.57 -69.10 29.38
C SER A 546 -76.62 -69.29 30.52
N VAL A 547 -77.08 -69.18 31.72
CA VAL A 547 -76.35 -69.46 33.01
C VAL A 547 -77.31 -70.24 33.91
N SER A 548 -76.72 -71.21 34.60
CA SER A 548 -77.48 -71.91 35.64
C SER A 548 -77.67 -71.01 36.82
N GLU A 549 -78.80 -71.09 37.49
CA GLU A 549 -79.12 -70.29 38.68
C GLU A 549 -78.07 -70.50 39.80
N ASP A 550 -77.50 -71.70 39.89
CA ASP A 550 -76.34 -71.97 40.79
C ASP A 550 -75.00 -71.31 40.32
N GLY A 551 -74.98 -70.63 39.22
CA GLY A 551 -73.87 -69.83 38.73
C GLY A 551 -73.83 -68.47 39.45
N THR A 552 -72.67 -67.81 39.46
CA THR A 552 -72.42 -66.56 40.18
C THR A 552 -72.75 -65.30 39.42
N SER A 553 -72.65 -65.35 38.12
CA SER A 553 -72.86 -64.17 37.22
C SER A 553 -72.82 -64.55 35.74
N LYS A 554 -73.37 -63.66 34.92
CA LYS A 554 -73.28 -63.69 33.46
C LYS A 554 -72.54 -62.45 32.99
N ASN A 555 -71.54 -62.64 32.09
CA ASN A 555 -70.79 -61.56 31.49
C ASN A 555 -71.27 -61.28 30.08
N ILE A 556 -71.48 -60.02 29.78
CA ILE A 556 -71.84 -59.52 28.47
C ILE A 556 -70.71 -58.57 28.06
N VAL A 557 -70.03 -58.91 26.99
CA VAL A 557 -69.00 -58.01 26.44
C VAL A 557 -69.62 -57.05 25.45
N VAL A 558 -69.37 -55.78 25.68
CA VAL A 558 -69.70 -54.70 24.77
C VAL A 558 -68.41 -54.27 24.09
N ALA A 559 -68.42 -54.16 22.76
CA ALA A 559 -67.26 -53.71 21.99
C ALA A 559 -67.62 -52.43 21.25
N LEU A 560 -66.56 -51.69 20.91
CA LEU A 560 -66.59 -50.55 19.99
C LEU A 560 -66.23 -51.00 18.55
N SER A 561 -66.70 -50.28 17.53
CA SER A 561 -66.37 -50.53 16.14
C SER A 561 -64.93 -50.15 15.78
N SER A 562 -64.37 -49.16 16.46
CA SER A 562 -63.00 -48.70 16.33
C SER A 562 -62.47 -48.26 17.70
N GLY A 563 -61.18 -47.91 17.83
CA GLY A 563 -60.61 -47.31 18.99
C GLY A 563 -61.06 -45.84 19.17
N SER A 564 -60.82 -45.30 20.38
CA SER A 564 -61.00 -43.88 20.63
C SER A 564 -59.98 -43.43 21.66
N GLU A 565 -59.44 -42.27 21.52
CA GLU A 565 -58.62 -41.60 22.59
C GLU A 565 -59.49 -41.07 23.75
N ARG A 566 -60.79 -40.94 23.52
CA ARG A 566 -61.73 -40.40 24.47
C ARG A 566 -62.31 -41.51 25.35
N ASP A 567 -62.51 -41.25 26.65
CA ASP A 567 -63.27 -42.11 27.53
C ASP A 567 -64.74 -42.20 27.08
N ILE A 568 -65.20 -43.39 26.72
CA ILE A 568 -66.56 -43.59 26.27
C ILE A 568 -67.37 -44.16 27.41
N THR A 569 -68.43 -43.43 27.78
CA THR A 569 -69.40 -43.89 28.80
C THR A 569 -70.69 -44.28 28.12
N LEU A 570 -70.98 -45.55 28.13
CA LEU A 570 -72.22 -46.12 27.64
C LEU A 570 -73.21 -46.30 28.78
N TYR A 571 -74.49 -46.17 28.41
CA TYR A 571 -75.59 -46.44 29.35
C TYR A 571 -76.29 -47.74 28.93
N TYR A 572 -76.61 -48.58 29.90
CA TYR A 572 -77.41 -49.78 29.70
C TYR A 572 -78.52 -49.90 30.77
N SER A 573 -79.55 -50.65 30.41
CA SER A 573 -80.68 -50.94 31.30
C SER A 573 -81.21 -52.32 31.08
N ASP A 574 -81.89 -52.89 32.02
CA ASP A 574 -82.83 -54.00 31.80
C ASP A 574 -84.01 -53.49 30.95
N ALA A 575 -84.37 -54.22 29.89
CA ALA A 575 -85.47 -53.93 29.03
C ALA A 575 -86.82 -54.08 29.70
N GLY A 576 -86.87 -54.79 30.85
CA GLY A 576 -88.13 -55.08 31.59
C GLY A 576 -89.13 -55.95 30.86
N THR A 577 -88.70 -56.58 29.74
CA THR A 577 -89.54 -57.44 28.89
C THR A 577 -89.13 -58.90 28.96
N GLY A 578 -88.04 -59.22 29.74
CA GLY A 578 -87.73 -60.59 30.12
C GLY A 578 -88.66 -61.10 31.17
N ASP A 579 -88.65 -62.39 31.41
CA ASP A 579 -89.56 -63.07 32.41
C ASP A 579 -88.87 -63.36 33.75
N ALA A 580 -87.52 -63.10 33.84
CA ALA A 580 -86.81 -63.11 35.10
C ALA A 580 -87.12 -61.89 35.96
N THR A 581 -87.29 -62.07 37.24
CA THR A 581 -87.69 -61.02 38.19
C THR A 581 -86.45 -60.32 38.78
N SER A 582 -86.36 -59.04 38.54
CA SER A 582 -85.25 -58.19 39.13
C SER A 582 -85.27 -58.17 40.64
N GLY A 583 -84.16 -58.47 41.28
CA GLY A 583 -83.98 -58.52 42.70
C GLY A 583 -84.29 -59.89 43.33
N SER A 584 -84.91 -60.82 42.57
CA SER A 584 -85.12 -62.22 42.95
C SER A 584 -84.15 -63.14 42.23
N ASP A 585 -84.19 -63.13 40.91
CA ASP A 585 -83.43 -64.05 40.05
C ASP A 585 -82.08 -63.53 39.59
N TYR A 586 -81.94 -62.22 39.61
CA TYR A 586 -80.70 -61.50 39.37
C TYR A 586 -80.65 -60.17 40.09
N ARG A 587 -79.41 -59.68 40.32
CA ARG A 587 -79.26 -58.37 40.96
C ARG A 587 -79.89 -57.25 40.08
N ALA A 588 -80.71 -56.43 40.68
CA ALA A 588 -81.41 -55.36 39.97
C ALA A 588 -80.45 -54.45 39.23
N ILE A 589 -80.72 -54.26 37.95
CA ILE A 589 -80.04 -53.29 37.08
C ILE A 589 -80.83 -52.00 37.14
N THR A 590 -80.19 -50.95 37.60
CA THR A 590 -80.85 -49.61 37.67
C THR A 590 -80.98 -49.06 36.25
N ALA A 591 -82.07 -48.34 35.99
CA ALA A 591 -82.16 -47.58 34.74
C ALA A 591 -80.96 -46.62 34.61
N TYR A 592 -80.27 -46.61 33.49
CA TYR A 592 -79.07 -45.86 33.29
C TYR A 592 -77.86 -46.34 34.08
N SER A 593 -77.61 -47.61 34.18
CA SER A 593 -76.35 -48.14 34.63
C SER A 593 -75.25 -47.76 33.63
N THR A 594 -74.08 -47.46 34.13
CA THR A 594 -72.96 -46.99 33.27
C THR A 594 -71.97 -48.10 33.04
N LEU A 595 -71.44 -48.14 31.81
CA LEU A 595 -70.29 -48.93 31.37
C LEU A 595 -69.25 -48.00 30.79
N SER A 596 -68.07 -47.91 31.38
CA SER A 596 -67.00 -47.11 30.82
C SER A 596 -66.01 -47.96 30.07
N ILE A 597 -65.63 -47.48 28.89
CA ILE A 597 -64.55 -47.97 28.04
C ILE A 597 -63.51 -46.87 28.02
N SER A 598 -62.32 -47.18 28.52
CA SER A 598 -61.26 -46.16 28.68
C SER A 598 -60.62 -45.85 27.35
N GLY A 599 -60.58 -44.56 27.00
CA GLY A 599 -59.72 -44.03 25.97
C GLY A 599 -58.25 -44.12 26.35
N ALA A 600 -57.33 -43.96 25.43
CA ALA A 600 -55.92 -43.85 25.68
C ALA A 600 -55.32 -42.77 24.74
N VAL A 601 -54.88 -41.67 25.29
CA VAL A 601 -54.11 -40.65 24.55
C VAL A 601 -52.91 -41.30 23.90
N GLY A 602 -52.78 -41.19 22.60
CA GLY A 602 -51.74 -41.81 21.81
C GLY A 602 -52.01 -43.28 21.47
N GLY A 603 -53.25 -43.71 21.39
CA GLY A 603 -53.60 -45.04 20.99
C GLY A 603 -55.09 -45.36 21.03
N ALA A 604 -55.43 -46.55 20.56
CA ALA A 604 -56.81 -47.00 20.37
C ALA A 604 -57.64 -47.17 21.68
N GLY A 605 -57.04 -46.98 22.85
CA GLY A 605 -57.70 -47.25 24.13
C GLY A 605 -58.22 -48.67 24.26
N ASP A 606 -59.07 -48.89 25.24
CA ASP A 606 -59.81 -50.13 25.37
C ASP A 606 -60.96 -50.15 24.33
N THR A 607 -61.09 -51.25 23.62
CA THR A 607 -62.18 -51.43 22.63
C THR A 607 -63.30 -52.29 23.19
N GLU A 608 -63.21 -52.76 24.40
CA GLU A 608 -64.20 -53.67 25.01
C GLU A 608 -64.37 -53.35 26.48
N ALA A 609 -65.58 -53.56 26.98
CA ALA A 609 -65.88 -53.58 28.41
C ALA A 609 -66.93 -54.63 28.73
N THR A 610 -67.04 -55.05 29.98
CA THR A 610 -67.93 -56.13 30.37
C THR A 610 -69.01 -55.68 31.30
N ILE A 611 -70.25 -55.94 30.94
CA ILE A 611 -71.38 -55.87 31.82
C ILE A 611 -71.50 -57.21 32.59
N THR A 612 -71.39 -57.20 33.89
CA THR A 612 -71.54 -58.41 34.69
C THR A 612 -72.94 -58.38 35.38
N ILE A 613 -73.73 -59.39 35.12
CA ILE A 613 -75.06 -59.56 35.72
C ILE A 613 -74.93 -60.69 36.72
N PRO A 614 -74.96 -60.38 38.05
CA PRO A 614 -74.99 -61.41 39.09
C PRO A 614 -76.31 -62.09 39.11
N VAL A 615 -76.30 -63.41 39.04
CA VAL A 615 -77.47 -64.26 39.19
C VAL A 615 -77.66 -64.58 40.67
N THR A 616 -78.94 -64.67 41.08
CA THR A 616 -79.30 -65.02 42.46
C THR A 616 -79.79 -66.46 42.50
N ASP A 617 -79.12 -67.30 43.25
CA ASP A 617 -79.54 -68.68 43.49
C ASP A 617 -80.55 -68.68 44.68
N ASP A 618 -81.72 -69.22 44.43
CA ASP A 618 -82.73 -69.45 45.50
C ASP A 618 -83.14 -70.94 45.53
N GLU A 619 -84.08 -71.37 46.33
CA GLU A 619 -84.51 -72.73 46.41
C GLU A 619 -85.86 -72.94 45.72
N VAL A 620 -86.29 -72.04 44.83
CA VAL A 620 -87.53 -72.08 44.12
C VAL A 620 -87.35 -72.85 42.76
N HIS A 621 -88.15 -73.81 42.47
CA HIS A 621 -88.07 -74.48 41.20
C HIS A 621 -88.83 -73.66 40.15
N GLU A 622 -88.13 -73.12 39.17
CA GLU A 622 -88.68 -72.29 38.13
C GLU A 622 -88.36 -72.85 36.70
N ASN A 623 -88.99 -72.29 35.69
CA ASN A 623 -88.59 -72.55 34.31
C ASN A 623 -87.46 -71.61 33.90
N ASP A 624 -86.75 -71.97 32.82
CA ASP A 624 -85.75 -71.06 32.24
C ASP A 624 -86.36 -69.66 32.04
N GLN A 625 -85.74 -68.66 32.58
CA GLN A 625 -86.14 -67.26 32.51
C GLN A 625 -85.12 -66.41 31.74
N THR A 626 -85.56 -65.28 31.20
CA THR A 626 -84.74 -64.39 30.44
C THR A 626 -84.59 -63.02 31.00
N VAL A 627 -83.37 -62.46 30.98
CA VAL A 627 -83.03 -61.03 31.21
C VAL A 627 -82.63 -60.44 29.86
N ILE A 628 -83.23 -59.33 29.45
CA ILE A 628 -82.98 -58.61 28.22
C ILE A 628 -82.26 -57.30 28.56
N ILE A 629 -81.01 -57.11 28.13
CA ILE A 629 -80.27 -55.89 28.36
C ILE A 629 -80.27 -55.05 27.09
N ASN A 630 -80.60 -53.78 27.24
CA ASN A 630 -80.50 -52.77 26.19
C ASN A 630 -79.33 -51.84 26.42
N LEU A 631 -78.53 -51.60 25.35
CA LEU A 631 -77.66 -50.41 25.29
C LEU A 631 -78.60 -49.23 24.88
N LEU A 632 -78.41 -48.12 25.63
CA LEU A 632 -79.26 -46.93 25.43
C LEU A 632 -78.60 -46.00 24.43
N THR A 633 -79.34 -45.64 23.35
CA THR A 633 -78.87 -44.74 22.29
C THR A 633 -78.87 -43.25 22.66
N THR A 634 -79.47 -42.93 23.83
CA THR A 634 -79.50 -41.55 24.34
C THR A 634 -78.80 -41.51 25.67
N GLY A 635 -77.63 -40.85 25.70
CA GLY A 635 -76.90 -40.65 26.96
C GLY A 635 -75.41 -41.03 26.87
N ALA A 636 -74.86 -41.35 25.71
CA ALA A 636 -73.42 -41.40 25.54
C ALA A 636 -72.87 -39.98 25.77
N VAL A 637 -72.03 -39.81 26.77
CA VAL A 637 -71.33 -38.56 27.04
C VAL A 637 -69.87 -38.81 26.82
N THR A 638 -69.31 -38.16 25.83
CA THR A 638 -67.88 -38.03 25.69
C THR A 638 -67.42 -36.96 26.71
N SER A 639 -66.53 -37.26 27.58
CA SER A 639 -65.89 -36.25 28.42
C SER A 639 -64.59 -35.87 27.75
N ASP A 640 -64.54 -34.66 27.22
CA ASP A 640 -63.25 -34.08 26.87
C ASP A 640 -62.43 -34.02 28.17
N MET A 641 -61.29 -34.70 28.20
CA MET A 641 -60.30 -34.44 29.22
C MET A 641 -59.58 -33.14 28.86
N SER A 642 -59.83 -32.09 29.65
CA SER A 642 -59.12 -30.83 29.62
C SER A 642 -57.79 -30.97 30.33
#